data_193c6400bc873f00aaf2e8de4941e282
#
_entry.id   193c6400bc873f00aaf2e8de4941e282
#
_cell.length_a   1.000
_cell.length_b   1.000
_cell.length_c   1.000
_cell.angle_alpha   90.00
_cell.angle_beta   90.00
_cell.angle_gamma   90.00
#
_symmetry.space_group_name_H-M   'P 1'
#
loop_
_entity.id
_entity.type
_entity.pdbx_description
1 polymer ?
#
loop_
_entity_poly.entity_id
_entity_poly.type
_entity_poly.pdbx_seq_one_letter_code
_entity_poly.pdbx_strand_id
1 'polypeptide(L)'
;MKYKLPLTLFTAFILSLAGCAQSDKPSDDPTFSVKKIKGVPFLAEDGKAMRGRMFYGSTNGVRYKVIQPEWTTLSMDITPKSDDLNALARMSFDGLVKKISIRQINLVDLTDNKTHLLISPKYPKTIKRLNSSDKKITKITHNADEIFIEKDSDASRNPRFFISNIPLQKNKKYRFDVELKYEKAGWSDMVMASKGEIIGISSEKVFLKQFKHVTKANVNVVTIPITLLRDTMNIKMYEEIASKVFDPVIAMNPNVRIIPRIGVDADSKWLDQNPDSEMRNHDGKPTTRMSRGNFTSLQRFASVSSLKYREHYGECLRNTILFLESKYGKNIMGYHPCGANTGEWFYAQSPGPIPSGYDPSTLIAWRKWLAKKYQTAEALQTAWNKKDVSPETATVPTYQERMTDISYVIDPAKSQNVIDFNLFLNDEMADTVIHFGKVIKDTTNGKKLSLTFYGYGFEFAAGAQSPSVTGHFAMRKVLSSPYIDMISGPVSYSWRGKGGEKKYMSAVESCTNAGKLWCDEDDNRTYLIWGSGSILLVADPGQKTQKDSIDVMRRNLSQQIIRNTPSWWMDLFGTGWYDDPVLWKQIELTKKAERDMIRRPQRYNPPIALVYDETSMNYVGRPSGVTTGGIMGCARRYVNYTGIPSGQYLLDDILENRASPKLNVFLNVVALDADQRKKMREASERSASIYCWATGYADKTNKKLSVDAIKEATGFEVKALTTPTSTIVSSTPEGLKAGLPEKFGYQTNHKMTLFFSPVIEAGDIVLAKYETGDPAVVLRKTGKNPQMFMGATIISEEILRYMANECGIHSYTKQPASVYANGAYVSITAHTKETHTVDFKTDKKIYDVFTGEELGQGPVLNFDMDVGEVKFVRIGKRNPKR
;
A
#
# COMPACT_ATOMS: atom_id res chain seq x y z
N MET A 1 -44.29 -22.83 0.90
CA MET A 1 -44.38 -22.46 2.31
C MET A 1 -43.58 -21.20 2.54
N LYS A 2 -44.31 -20.06 2.77
CA LYS A 2 -43.69 -18.76 3.01
C LYS A 2 -43.33 -18.67 4.50
N TYR A 3 -42.05 -18.72 4.81
CA TYR A 3 -41.59 -18.36 6.15
C TYR A 3 -41.47 -16.83 6.24
N LYS A 4 -42.43 -16.18 6.91
CA LYS A 4 -42.29 -14.85 7.43
C LYS A 4 -41.45 -14.95 8.71
N LEU A 5 -40.19 -14.50 8.71
CA LEU A 5 -39.48 -14.18 9.95
C LEU A 5 -40.11 -12.91 10.59
N PRO A 6 -40.23 -12.88 11.89
CA PRO A 6 -40.91 -11.76 12.55
C PRO A 6 -40.04 -10.49 12.49
N LEU A 7 -40.58 -9.50 11.81
CA LEU A 7 -40.09 -8.12 11.71
C LEU A 7 -40.03 -7.38 13.07
N THR A 8 -40.58 -7.98 14.12
CA THR A 8 -40.78 -7.37 15.43
C THR A 8 -39.55 -7.27 16.31
N LEU A 9 -38.51 -8.08 16.11
CA LEU A 9 -37.27 -7.98 16.89
C LEU A 9 -36.31 -6.88 16.34
N PHE A 10 -36.43 -6.59 15.04
CA PHE A 10 -35.61 -5.56 14.41
C PHE A 10 -36.13 -4.14 14.72
N THR A 11 -37.45 -3.99 14.84
CA THR A 11 -38.09 -2.71 15.18
C THR A 11 -37.83 -2.32 16.63
N ALA A 12 -37.69 -3.27 17.56
CA ALA A 12 -37.34 -2.99 18.96
C ALA A 12 -35.87 -2.55 19.12
N PHE A 13 -34.98 -3.02 18.25
CA PHE A 13 -33.56 -2.63 18.24
C PHE A 13 -33.38 -1.21 17.69
N ILE A 14 -34.14 -0.84 16.65
CA ILE A 14 -34.15 0.55 16.11
C ILE A 14 -34.76 1.52 17.11
N LEU A 15 -35.77 1.12 17.86
CA LEU A 15 -36.39 1.97 18.87
C LEU A 15 -35.51 2.19 20.10
N SER A 16 -34.62 1.25 20.47
CA SER A 16 -33.66 1.45 21.56
C SER A 16 -32.49 2.38 21.17
N LEU A 17 -32.09 2.39 19.91
CA LEU A 17 -31.12 3.33 19.37
C LEU A 17 -31.75 4.67 18.99
N ALA A 18 -32.99 4.67 18.53
CA ALA A 18 -33.76 5.90 18.26
C ALA A 18 -34.08 6.68 19.53
N GLY A 19 -34.21 6.02 20.68
CA GLY A 19 -34.35 6.67 21.98
C GLY A 19 -33.10 7.42 22.46
N CYS A 20 -31.90 7.09 21.91
CA CYS A 20 -30.67 7.85 22.13
C CYS A 20 -30.41 8.95 21.08
N ALA A 21 -31.19 8.99 19.98
CA ALA A 21 -30.89 9.83 18.82
C ALA A 21 -31.78 11.10 18.71
N GLN A 22 -32.59 11.40 19.69
CA GLN A 22 -33.36 12.65 19.70
C GLN A 22 -32.94 13.55 20.87
N SER A 23 -31.78 14.17 20.73
CA SER A 23 -31.57 15.53 21.23
C SER A 23 -31.33 16.41 20.01
N ASP A 24 -32.31 17.22 19.66
CA ASP A 24 -32.24 18.26 18.60
C ASP A 24 -31.26 19.40 18.93
N LYS A 25 -30.27 19.18 19.78
CA LYS A 25 -29.12 20.08 19.91
C LYS A 25 -28.05 19.63 18.91
N PRO A 26 -27.52 20.58 18.08
CA PRO A 26 -26.35 20.26 17.27
C PRO A 26 -25.27 19.65 18.18
N SER A 27 -24.76 18.47 17.88
CA SER A 27 -23.68 17.93 18.67
C SER A 27 -22.51 18.90 18.58
N ASP A 28 -21.89 19.25 19.73
CA ASP A 28 -20.68 20.07 19.81
C ASP A 28 -19.42 19.31 19.27
N ASP A 29 -19.65 18.22 18.57
CA ASP A 29 -18.57 17.39 18.03
C ASP A 29 -17.91 18.08 16.83
N PRO A 30 -16.59 18.06 16.76
CA PRO A 30 -15.85 18.76 15.72
C PRO A 30 -16.13 18.19 14.32
N THR A 31 -16.14 19.09 13.35
CA THR A 31 -16.29 18.76 11.94
C THR A 31 -14.92 18.61 11.28
N PHE A 32 -14.72 17.47 10.59
CA PHE A 32 -13.49 17.20 9.85
C PHE A 32 -13.78 17.15 8.35
N SER A 33 -12.90 17.76 7.58
CA SER A 33 -13.06 17.86 6.13
C SER A 33 -11.72 17.99 5.42
N VAL A 34 -11.73 17.85 4.09
CA VAL A 34 -10.63 18.29 3.24
C VAL A 34 -10.97 19.69 2.71
N LYS A 35 -10.20 20.69 3.12
CA LYS A 35 -10.39 22.09 2.77
C LYS A 35 -9.33 22.56 1.76
N LYS A 36 -9.76 23.18 0.67
CA LYS A 36 -8.84 23.82 -0.27
C LYS A 36 -8.45 25.23 0.20
N ILE A 37 -7.15 25.49 0.32
CA ILE A 37 -6.58 26.81 0.61
C ILE A 37 -5.67 27.16 -0.58
N LYS A 38 -6.01 28.24 -1.29
CA LYS A 38 -5.33 28.60 -2.57
C LYS A 38 -5.19 27.44 -3.54
N GLY A 39 -6.25 26.62 -3.67
CA GLY A 39 -6.28 25.47 -4.56
C GLY A 39 -5.57 24.20 -4.06
N VAL A 40 -4.92 24.23 -2.89
CA VAL A 40 -4.25 23.08 -2.28
C VAL A 40 -5.14 22.46 -1.23
N PRO A 41 -5.42 21.14 -1.27
CA PRO A 41 -6.23 20.46 -0.26
C PRO A 41 -5.44 20.21 1.02
N PHE A 42 -6.06 20.45 2.18
CA PHE A 42 -5.52 20.16 3.52
C PHE A 42 -6.57 19.47 4.37
N LEU A 43 -6.13 18.66 5.32
CA LEU A 43 -6.96 18.23 6.43
C LEU A 43 -7.38 19.45 7.23
N ALA A 44 -8.64 19.49 7.66
CA ALA A 44 -9.17 20.57 8.46
C ALA A 44 -10.08 20.06 9.58
N GLU A 45 -9.98 20.70 10.74
CA GLU A 45 -10.86 20.59 11.90
C GLU A 45 -11.57 21.92 12.06
N ASP A 46 -12.91 21.92 12.07
CA ASP A 46 -13.75 23.13 12.14
C ASP A 46 -13.30 24.23 11.17
N GLY A 47 -12.98 23.81 9.94
CA GLY A 47 -12.54 24.67 8.87
C GLY A 47 -11.11 25.21 9.00
N LYS A 48 -10.35 24.86 10.03
CA LYS A 48 -8.94 25.24 10.21
C LYS A 48 -8.02 24.11 9.73
N ALA A 49 -7.10 24.43 8.84
CA ALA A 49 -6.15 23.44 8.35
C ALA A 49 -5.24 22.92 9.48
N MET A 50 -4.99 21.62 9.46
CA MET A 50 -4.19 20.91 10.44
C MET A 50 -3.06 20.09 9.80
N ARG A 51 -2.08 19.67 10.61
CA ARG A 51 -1.00 18.80 10.16
C ARG A 51 -1.52 17.38 9.90
N GLY A 52 -1.11 16.81 8.80
CA GLY A 52 -1.50 15.46 8.40
C GLY A 52 -0.58 14.35 8.90
N ARG A 53 -0.05 14.43 10.13
CA ARG A 53 0.81 13.39 10.70
C ARG A 53 0.04 12.55 11.69
N MET A 54 0.13 11.22 11.53
CA MET A 54 -0.68 10.24 12.26
C MET A 54 0.18 9.05 12.68
N PHE A 55 -0.31 8.29 13.62
CA PHE A 55 0.26 7.01 14.01
C PHE A 55 -0.78 5.90 13.80
N TYR A 56 -0.34 4.78 13.25
CA TYR A 56 -1.14 3.55 13.24
C TYR A 56 -0.53 2.53 14.18
N GLY A 57 -1.38 1.92 15.02
CA GLY A 57 -0.98 0.80 15.85
C GLY A 57 -2.18 0.02 16.36
N SER A 58 -1.91 -1.20 16.81
CA SER A 58 -2.92 -2.09 17.40
C SER A 58 -2.74 -2.16 18.92
N THR A 59 -3.81 -1.86 19.67
CA THR A 59 -3.83 -2.00 21.13
C THR A 59 -3.69 -3.45 21.61
N ASN A 60 -3.91 -4.39 20.70
CA ASN A 60 -3.74 -5.84 20.95
C ASN A 60 -2.37 -6.36 20.53
N GLY A 61 -1.55 -5.54 19.90
CA GLY A 61 -0.22 -5.91 19.45
C GLY A 61 0.73 -6.18 20.61
N VAL A 62 1.63 -7.13 20.42
CA VAL A 62 2.62 -7.53 21.41
C VAL A 62 4.01 -7.64 20.79
N ARG A 63 5.02 -7.25 21.54
CA ARG A 63 6.43 -7.49 21.20
C ARG A 63 6.86 -8.83 21.75
N TYR A 64 7.33 -9.70 20.89
CA TYR A 64 7.92 -10.96 21.27
C TYR A 64 9.41 -10.81 21.63
N LYS A 65 9.92 -11.73 22.42
CA LYS A 65 11.37 -11.85 22.67
C LYS A 65 12.04 -12.43 21.42
N VAL A 66 13.16 -11.84 21.03
CA VAL A 66 14.00 -12.37 19.95
C VAL A 66 15.06 -13.28 20.56
N ILE A 67 15.13 -14.50 20.07
CA ILE A 67 16.11 -15.50 20.43
C ILE A 67 17.15 -15.57 19.31
N GLN A 68 18.42 -15.45 19.70
CA GLN A 68 19.55 -15.50 18.79
C GLN A 68 20.10 -16.95 18.69
N PRO A 69 21.00 -17.22 17.74
CA PRO A 69 21.72 -18.50 17.69
C PRO A 69 22.63 -18.77 18.90
N GLU A 70 22.68 -17.85 19.84
CA GLU A 70 23.43 -17.95 21.09
C GLU A 70 22.52 -18.37 22.25
N TRP A 71 23.11 -18.96 23.31
CA TRP A 71 22.35 -19.31 24.48
C TRP A 71 21.77 -18.08 25.19
N THR A 72 20.49 -18.09 25.37
CA THR A 72 19.70 -16.98 25.90
C THR A 72 18.70 -17.54 26.93
N THR A 73 18.48 -16.83 28.02
CA THR A 73 17.42 -17.15 28.98
C THR A 73 16.16 -16.32 28.64
N LEU A 74 15.09 -17.02 28.29
CA LEU A 74 13.77 -16.44 28.16
C LEU A 74 13.06 -16.52 29.50
N SER A 75 12.75 -15.38 30.13
CA SER A 75 12.18 -15.29 31.47
C SER A 75 10.77 -14.71 31.47
N MET A 76 9.95 -15.14 32.41
CA MET A 76 8.60 -14.65 32.64
C MET A 76 8.28 -14.63 34.14
N ASP A 77 7.94 -13.45 34.66
CA ASP A 77 7.49 -13.32 36.06
C ASP A 77 6.01 -13.69 36.19
N ILE A 78 5.68 -14.41 37.27
CA ILE A 78 4.32 -14.87 37.55
C ILE A 78 3.98 -14.69 39.03
N THR A 79 2.71 -14.43 39.30
CA THR A 79 2.18 -14.40 40.66
C THR A 79 0.82 -15.11 40.66
N PRO A 80 0.76 -16.36 41.13
CA PRO A 80 -0.49 -17.12 41.13
C PRO A 80 -1.49 -16.57 42.16
N LYS A 81 -2.76 -16.58 41.82
CA LYS A 81 -3.86 -16.18 42.68
C LYS A 81 -4.40 -17.31 43.55
N SER A 82 -3.99 -18.54 43.31
CA SER A 82 -4.36 -19.76 44.06
C SER A 82 -3.24 -20.77 43.98
N ASP A 83 -3.22 -21.71 44.93
CA ASP A 83 -2.35 -22.88 44.87
C ASP A 83 -2.72 -23.74 43.65
N ASP A 84 -1.71 -24.17 42.88
CA ASP A 84 -1.89 -25.05 41.73
C ASP A 84 -0.65 -25.91 41.52
N LEU A 85 -0.83 -27.23 41.64
CA LEU A 85 0.24 -28.19 41.38
C LEU A 85 0.37 -28.59 39.92
N ASN A 86 -0.60 -28.17 39.08
CA ASN A 86 -0.74 -28.59 37.70
C ASN A 86 -0.78 -27.42 36.71
N ALA A 87 -0.16 -26.29 37.09
CA ALA A 87 -0.10 -25.15 36.17
C ALA A 87 0.59 -25.52 34.85
N LEU A 88 0.20 -24.84 33.80
CA LEU A 88 0.61 -25.13 32.44
C LEU A 88 1.32 -23.92 31.80
N ALA A 89 2.55 -24.11 31.35
CA ALA A 89 3.22 -23.15 30.49
C ALA A 89 3.09 -23.56 29.00
N ARG A 90 2.71 -22.62 28.15
CA ARG A 90 2.76 -22.75 26.72
C ARG A 90 3.88 -21.90 26.16
N MET A 91 4.73 -22.50 25.35
CA MET A 91 5.76 -21.79 24.55
C MET A 91 5.38 -21.84 23.07
N SER A 92 5.51 -20.73 22.41
CA SER A 92 5.32 -20.62 20.94
C SER A 92 6.62 -20.13 20.31
N PHE A 93 6.98 -20.70 19.19
CA PHE A 93 8.22 -20.41 18.48
C PHE A 93 7.96 -19.94 17.04
N ASP A 94 8.92 -19.19 16.49
CA ASP A 94 8.89 -18.77 15.12
C ASP A 94 8.80 -19.97 14.16
N GLY A 95 7.81 -19.96 13.29
CA GLY A 95 7.59 -21.02 12.30
C GLY A 95 8.74 -21.20 11.30
N LEU A 96 9.62 -20.22 11.17
CA LEU A 96 10.81 -20.29 10.30
C LEU A 96 11.99 -20.98 10.95
N VAL A 97 11.98 -21.15 12.27
CA VAL A 97 13.04 -21.86 13.01
C VAL A 97 12.78 -23.35 12.90
N LYS A 98 13.76 -24.11 12.41
CA LYS A 98 13.64 -25.57 12.23
C LYS A 98 14.18 -26.35 13.42
N LYS A 99 15.18 -25.80 14.12
CA LYS A 99 15.82 -26.45 15.26
C LYS A 99 15.96 -25.49 16.42
N ILE A 100 15.54 -25.98 17.59
CA ILE A 100 15.60 -25.28 18.88
C ILE A 100 16.36 -26.20 19.85
N SER A 101 17.34 -25.65 20.56
CA SER A 101 18.03 -26.34 21.62
C SER A 101 17.64 -25.74 22.97
N ILE A 102 17.35 -26.59 23.95
CA ILE A 102 17.02 -26.18 25.35
C ILE A 102 17.99 -26.91 26.30
N ARG A 103 18.63 -26.16 27.20
CA ARG A 103 19.48 -26.71 28.25
C ARG A 103 18.70 -27.05 29.50
N GLN A 104 17.84 -26.13 29.93
CA GLN A 104 17.05 -26.33 31.14
C GLN A 104 15.84 -25.42 31.19
N ILE A 105 14.87 -25.81 31.98
CA ILE A 105 13.68 -25.02 32.32
C ILE A 105 13.56 -25.03 33.86
N ASN A 106 13.50 -23.82 34.42
CA ASN A 106 13.49 -23.61 35.88
C ASN A 106 12.26 -22.79 36.29
N LEU A 107 11.83 -23.04 37.53
CA LEU A 107 10.94 -22.16 38.27
C LEU A 107 11.73 -21.60 39.48
N VAL A 108 11.96 -20.31 39.51
CA VAL A 108 12.69 -19.63 40.58
C VAL A 108 11.67 -18.97 41.49
N ASP A 109 11.65 -19.35 42.75
CA ASP A 109 10.88 -18.64 43.77
C ASP A 109 11.64 -17.35 44.14
N LEU A 110 11.07 -16.20 43.79
CA LEU A 110 11.71 -14.89 44.03
C LEU A 110 11.63 -14.43 45.50
N THR A 111 10.95 -15.18 46.36
CA THR A 111 10.83 -14.88 47.81
C THR A 111 12.08 -15.32 48.55
N ASP A 112 12.62 -16.50 48.21
CA ASP A 112 13.78 -17.11 48.86
C ASP A 112 14.93 -17.43 47.90
N ASN A 113 14.79 -17.03 46.62
CA ASN A 113 15.69 -17.31 45.49
C ASN A 113 15.94 -18.82 45.25
N LYS A 114 15.02 -19.67 45.70
CA LYS A 114 15.13 -21.11 45.50
C LYS A 114 14.76 -21.49 44.05
N THR A 115 15.66 -22.20 43.41
CA THR A 115 15.42 -22.68 42.03
C THR A 115 14.89 -24.13 42.06
N HIS A 116 13.75 -24.34 41.44
CA HIS A 116 13.16 -25.63 41.16
C HIS A 116 13.42 -26.02 39.72
N LEU A 117 14.28 -26.99 39.47
CA LEU A 117 14.55 -27.53 38.16
C LEU A 117 13.33 -28.32 37.67
N LEU A 118 12.69 -27.84 36.62
CA LEU A 118 11.50 -28.47 36.01
C LEU A 118 11.86 -29.48 34.94
N ILE A 119 12.80 -29.12 34.05
CA ILE A 119 13.21 -29.93 32.89
C ILE A 119 14.72 -29.78 32.69
N SER A 120 15.43 -30.91 32.53
CA SER A 120 16.84 -30.91 32.13
C SER A 120 17.17 -32.21 31.39
N PRO A 121 18.06 -32.17 30.38
CA PRO A 121 18.54 -33.37 29.70
C PRO A 121 19.33 -34.33 30.66
N LYS A 122 19.98 -33.79 31.69
CA LYS A 122 20.66 -34.60 32.73
C LYS A 122 19.70 -35.46 33.53
N TYR A 123 18.42 -35.15 33.52
CA TYR A 123 17.37 -35.92 34.20
C TYR A 123 16.27 -36.29 33.20
N PRO A 124 16.43 -37.29 32.35
CA PRO A 124 15.54 -37.62 31.26
C PRO A 124 14.07 -37.83 31.62
N LYS A 125 13.81 -38.28 32.86
CA LYS A 125 12.43 -38.41 33.38
C LYS A 125 11.67 -37.09 33.42
N THR A 126 12.37 -35.95 33.54
CA THR A 126 11.79 -34.63 33.58
C THR A 126 11.31 -34.18 32.21
N ILE A 127 11.90 -34.69 31.13
CA ILE A 127 11.55 -34.34 29.73
C ILE A 127 10.11 -34.74 29.40
N LYS A 128 9.53 -35.72 30.07
CA LYS A 128 8.12 -36.12 29.90
C LYS A 128 7.12 -35.01 30.21
N ARG A 129 7.53 -33.94 30.88
CA ARG A 129 6.70 -32.73 31.08
C ARG A 129 6.57 -31.87 29.85
N LEU A 130 7.46 -32.00 28.83
CA LEU A 130 7.46 -31.24 27.60
C LEU A 130 6.68 -32.00 26.52
N ASN A 131 5.60 -31.39 26.04
CA ASN A 131 4.73 -31.96 25.03
C ASN A 131 4.54 -30.99 23.88
N SER A 132 4.44 -31.50 22.66
CA SER A 132 4.09 -30.70 21.48
C SER A 132 2.60 -30.80 21.18
N SER A 133 1.99 -29.71 20.75
CA SER A 133 0.61 -29.68 20.23
C SER A 133 0.46 -30.43 18.91
N ASP A 134 1.55 -30.62 18.18
CA ASP A 134 1.56 -31.25 16.88
C ASP A 134 2.68 -32.28 16.77
N LYS A 135 2.39 -33.49 17.23
CA LYS A 135 3.34 -34.61 17.21
C LYS A 135 3.72 -35.12 15.83
N LYS A 136 2.96 -34.73 14.79
CA LYS A 136 3.27 -35.12 13.39
C LYS A 136 4.34 -34.21 12.77
N ILE A 137 4.50 -33.00 13.31
CA ILE A 137 5.31 -31.94 12.71
C ILE A 137 6.61 -31.72 13.51
N THR A 138 6.63 -32.10 14.81
CA THR A 138 7.75 -31.81 15.71
C THR A 138 8.27 -33.08 16.39
N LYS A 139 9.59 -33.25 16.31
CA LYS A 139 10.30 -34.31 17.01
C LYS A 139 11.06 -33.72 18.18
N ILE A 140 10.92 -34.33 19.36
CA ILE A 140 11.67 -34.00 20.59
C ILE A 140 12.66 -35.11 20.84
N THR A 141 13.96 -34.75 20.80
CA THR A 141 15.08 -35.63 21.11
C THR A 141 15.97 -34.98 22.17
N HIS A 142 16.90 -35.71 22.76
CA HIS A 142 17.86 -35.16 23.72
C HIS A 142 19.18 -35.97 23.72
N ASN A 143 20.25 -35.29 24.09
CA ASN A 143 21.52 -35.91 24.53
C ASN A 143 21.77 -35.61 26.01
N ALA A 144 23.00 -35.73 26.48
CA ALA A 144 23.33 -35.45 27.89
C ALA A 144 23.21 -33.96 28.25
N ASP A 145 23.35 -33.05 27.33
CA ASP A 145 23.50 -31.60 27.54
C ASP A 145 22.36 -30.75 27.02
N GLU A 146 21.65 -31.22 25.99
CA GLU A 146 20.64 -30.45 25.27
C GLU A 146 19.40 -31.28 24.93
N ILE A 147 18.24 -30.64 24.97
CA ILE A 147 16.99 -31.14 24.40
C ILE A 147 16.82 -30.44 23.07
N PHE A 148 16.58 -31.20 22.01
CA PHE A 148 16.36 -30.71 20.64
C PHE A 148 14.88 -30.80 20.31
N ILE A 149 14.38 -29.73 19.78
CA ILE A 149 13.08 -29.68 19.16
C ILE A 149 13.28 -29.39 17.68
N GLU A 150 12.99 -30.38 16.85
CA GLU A 150 13.14 -30.31 15.42
C GLU A 150 11.76 -30.29 14.75
N LYS A 151 11.62 -29.42 13.76
CA LYS A 151 10.40 -29.28 12.97
C LYS A 151 10.60 -29.86 11.59
N ASP A 152 9.67 -30.64 11.14
CA ASP A 152 9.64 -31.10 9.75
C ASP A 152 9.41 -29.91 8.78
N SER A 153 10.12 -29.89 7.67
CA SER A 153 10.49 -28.69 6.93
C SER A 153 9.35 -27.86 6.33
N ASP A 154 8.17 -28.43 6.12
CA ASP A 154 7.14 -27.80 5.27
C ASP A 154 5.87 -27.38 5.99
N ALA A 155 5.77 -27.61 7.30
CA ALA A 155 4.60 -27.16 8.03
C ALA A 155 4.66 -25.68 8.38
N SER A 156 3.74 -24.94 7.79
CA SER A 156 3.61 -23.49 7.90
C SER A 156 3.15 -22.95 9.27
N ARG A 157 3.04 -23.79 10.30
CA ARG A 157 2.51 -23.40 11.61
C ARG A 157 3.61 -23.16 12.62
N ASN A 158 3.40 -22.15 13.47
CA ASN A 158 4.26 -21.87 14.60
C ASN A 158 4.15 -23.04 15.61
N PRO A 159 5.24 -23.75 15.91
CA PRO A 159 5.17 -24.86 16.84
C PRO A 159 4.86 -24.37 18.25
N ARG A 160 4.03 -25.12 18.95
CA ARG A 160 3.64 -24.83 20.34
C ARG A 160 4.03 -26.01 21.21
N PHE A 161 4.65 -25.70 22.35
CA PHE A 161 5.04 -26.66 23.35
C PHE A 161 4.36 -26.35 24.67
N PHE A 162 4.07 -27.39 25.40
CA PHE A 162 3.44 -27.29 26.69
C PHE A 162 4.31 -27.95 27.74
N ILE A 163 4.45 -27.29 28.90
CA ILE A 163 5.12 -27.80 30.07
C ILE A 163 4.05 -27.88 31.14
N SER A 164 3.78 -29.10 31.58
CA SER A 164 2.73 -29.41 32.55
C SER A 164 3.27 -29.66 33.95
N ASN A 165 2.38 -29.71 34.93
CA ASN A 165 2.66 -30.04 36.32
C ASN A 165 3.67 -29.07 36.96
N ILE A 166 3.47 -27.78 36.78
CA ILE A 166 4.27 -26.73 37.39
C ILE A 166 3.65 -26.40 38.74
N PRO A 167 4.37 -26.63 39.85
CA PRO A 167 3.83 -26.41 41.20
C PRO A 167 3.91 -24.92 41.55
N LEU A 168 2.78 -24.30 41.82
CA LEU A 168 2.68 -22.90 42.21
C LEU A 168 1.93 -22.76 43.54
N GLN A 169 2.36 -21.80 44.37
CA GLN A 169 1.72 -21.44 45.62
C GLN A 169 1.11 -20.04 45.52
N LYS A 170 -0.07 -19.86 46.10
CA LYS A 170 -0.81 -18.60 46.10
C LYS A 170 0.05 -17.44 46.62
N ASN A 171 -0.04 -16.31 45.89
CA ASN A 171 0.63 -15.04 46.22
C ASN A 171 2.16 -15.07 46.28
N LYS A 172 2.81 -16.21 46.01
CA LYS A 172 4.26 -16.22 45.82
C LYS A 172 4.65 -15.64 44.47
N LYS A 173 5.79 -14.97 44.42
CA LYS A 173 6.36 -14.44 43.19
C LYS A 173 7.36 -15.44 42.62
N TYR A 174 7.16 -15.85 41.40
CA TYR A 174 8.06 -16.75 40.69
C TYR A 174 8.57 -16.15 39.43
N ARG A 175 9.75 -16.58 39.00
CA ARG A 175 10.26 -16.37 37.65
C ARG A 175 10.40 -17.73 36.96
N PHE A 176 9.77 -17.85 35.80
CA PHE A 176 9.87 -19.03 34.95
C PHE A 176 10.93 -18.78 33.89
N ASP A 177 12.01 -19.54 33.89
CA ASP A 177 13.18 -19.36 33.04
C ASP A 177 13.34 -20.55 32.09
N VAL A 178 13.59 -20.27 30.82
CA VAL A 178 13.93 -21.26 29.80
C VAL A 178 15.25 -20.85 29.16
N GLU A 179 16.27 -21.67 29.32
CA GLU A 179 17.57 -21.49 28.70
C GLU A 179 17.58 -22.21 27.34
N LEU A 180 17.60 -21.42 26.25
CA LEU A 180 17.45 -21.91 24.87
C LEU A 180 18.32 -21.15 23.89
N LYS A 181 18.54 -21.78 22.73
CA LYS A 181 19.09 -21.13 21.52
C LYS A 181 18.34 -21.62 20.28
N TYR A 182 18.35 -20.82 19.22
CA TYR A 182 17.82 -21.18 17.93
C TYR A 182 18.96 -21.47 16.93
N GLU A 183 18.69 -22.18 15.86
CA GLU A 183 19.64 -22.34 14.75
C GLU A 183 19.90 -21.02 14.00
N LYS A 184 18.93 -20.12 14.03
CA LYS A 184 18.94 -18.75 13.49
C LYS A 184 18.03 -17.85 14.30
N ALA A 185 18.24 -16.54 14.22
CA ALA A 185 17.40 -15.58 14.94
C ALA A 185 15.90 -15.78 14.63
N GLY A 186 15.07 -15.75 15.66
CA GLY A 186 13.62 -15.89 15.57
C GLY A 186 12.93 -15.43 16.87
N TRP A 187 11.63 -15.30 16.83
CA TRP A 187 10.87 -14.86 18.00
C TRP A 187 10.38 -16.04 18.87
N SER A 188 10.13 -15.76 20.14
CA SER A 188 9.49 -16.67 21.07
C SER A 188 8.49 -15.96 21.98
N ASP A 189 7.44 -16.66 22.36
CA ASP A 189 6.44 -16.23 23.34
C ASP A 189 6.15 -17.33 24.35
N MET A 190 5.99 -16.95 25.62
CA MET A 190 5.57 -17.84 26.71
C MET A 190 4.31 -17.29 27.37
N VAL A 191 3.38 -18.16 27.65
CA VAL A 191 2.17 -17.88 28.45
C VAL A 191 2.01 -18.95 29.51
N MET A 192 1.81 -18.55 30.75
CA MET A 192 1.49 -19.46 31.84
C MET A 192 0.05 -19.31 32.28
N ALA A 193 -0.61 -20.42 32.43
CA ALA A 193 -1.98 -20.50 32.94
C ALA A 193 -2.04 -21.39 34.20
N SER A 194 -2.86 -20.95 35.15
CA SER A 194 -3.20 -21.67 36.36
C SER A 194 -4.71 -21.69 36.52
N LYS A 195 -5.31 -22.88 36.66
CA LYS A 195 -6.77 -23.06 36.76
C LYS A 195 -7.58 -22.32 35.72
N GLY A 196 -7.09 -22.28 34.48
CA GLY A 196 -7.75 -21.64 33.35
C GLY A 196 -7.53 -20.12 33.21
N GLU A 197 -6.89 -19.46 34.17
CA GLU A 197 -6.50 -18.06 34.12
C GLU A 197 -5.05 -17.89 33.65
N ILE A 198 -4.80 -16.88 32.80
CA ILE A 198 -3.44 -16.50 32.42
C ILE A 198 -2.81 -15.69 33.56
N ILE A 199 -1.69 -16.17 34.07
CA ILE A 199 -0.97 -15.58 35.20
C ILE A 199 0.39 -14.99 34.83
N GLY A 200 0.84 -15.19 33.61
CA GLY A 200 2.08 -14.59 33.10
C GLY A 200 2.17 -14.68 31.56
N ILE A 201 2.82 -13.69 30.98
CA ILE A 201 3.10 -13.60 29.53
C ILE A 201 4.50 -13.01 29.36
N SER A 202 5.33 -13.61 28.51
CA SER A 202 6.69 -13.09 28.22
C SER A 202 6.69 -11.96 27.17
N SER A 203 5.65 -11.86 26.37
CA SER A 203 5.48 -10.77 25.41
C SER A 203 4.95 -9.50 26.07
N GLU A 204 5.32 -8.35 25.51
CA GLU A 204 4.99 -7.02 26.05
C GLU A 204 3.98 -6.29 25.17
N LYS A 205 2.94 -5.70 25.78
CA LYS A 205 2.06 -4.76 25.07
C LYS A 205 2.79 -3.43 24.92
N VAL A 206 3.02 -3.01 23.68
CA VAL A 206 3.87 -1.85 23.38
C VAL A 206 3.14 -0.64 22.80
N PHE A 207 1.84 -0.78 22.47
CA PHE A 207 1.09 0.29 21.83
C PHE A 207 1.11 1.58 22.64
N LEU A 208 0.75 1.55 23.91
CA LEU A 208 0.71 2.74 24.77
C LEU A 208 2.10 3.34 25.02
N LYS A 209 3.16 2.52 25.05
CA LYS A 209 4.54 3.01 25.08
C LYS A 209 4.86 3.87 23.86
N GLN A 210 4.59 3.36 22.66
CA GLN A 210 4.77 4.10 21.42
C GLN A 210 3.89 5.35 21.40
N PHE A 211 2.62 5.22 21.76
CA PHE A 211 1.69 6.34 21.76
C PHE A 211 2.11 7.48 22.71
N LYS A 212 2.80 7.19 23.80
CA LYS A 212 3.43 8.19 24.64
C LYS A 212 4.50 9.01 23.88
N HIS A 213 5.31 8.37 23.04
CA HIS A 213 6.28 9.07 22.19
C HIS A 213 5.60 9.90 21.10
N VAL A 214 4.57 9.33 20.47
CA VAL A 214 3.70 9.98 19.48
C VAL A 214 3.13 11.29 20.02
N THR A 215 2.52 11.24 21.20
CA THR A 215 1.93 12.43 21.86
C THR A 215 2.98 13.47 22.19
N LYS A 216 4.15 13.07 22.70
CA LYS A 216 5.27 14.00 22.96
C LYS A 216 5.78 14.69 21.68
N ALA A 217 5.71 14.02 20.52
CA ALA A 217 6.06 14.61 19.24
C ALA A 217 4.97 15.54 18.64
N ASN A 218 3.93 15.82 19.40
CA ASN A 218 2.76 16.61 18.93
C ASN A 218 2.05 15.99 17.71
N VAL A 219 2.00 14.68 17.65
CA VAL A 219 1.15 13.93 16.72
C VAL A 219 -0.10 13.53 17.48
N ASN A 220 -1.23 14.12 17.11
CA ASN A 220 -2.49 13.97 17.84
C ASN A 220 -3.52 13.16 17.08
N VAL A 221 -3.15 12.56 15.96
CA VAL A 221 -4.05 11.69 15.17
C VAL A 221 -3.53 10.27 15.23
N VAL A 222 -4.44 9.34 15.53
CA VAL A 222 -4.14 7.91 15.56
C VAL A 222 -5.18 7.14 14.76
N THR A 223 -4.73 6.15 13.98
CA THR A 223 -5.63 5.19 13.36
C THR A 223 -5.48 3.83 14.06
N ILE A 224 -6.60 3.24 14.45
CA ILE A 224 -6.64 2.04 15.30
C ILE A 224 -7.63 1.04 14.72
N PRO A 225 -7.24 -0.23 14.54
CA PRO A 225 -8.18 -1.27 14.12
C PRO A 225 -9.21 -1.54 15.21
N ILE A 226 -10.47 -1.62 14.81
CA ILE A 226 -11.58 -2.05 15.66
C ILE A 226 -12.52 -2.99 14.91
N THR A 227 -13.11 -3.91 15.63
CA THR A 227 -14.09 -4.85 15.09
C THR A 227 -15.37 -4.13 14.66
N LEU A 228 -15.96 -4.57 13.56
CA LEU A 228 -17.29 -4.15 13.12
C LEU A 228 -18.36 -4.64 14.10
N LEU A 229 -19.31 -3.80 14.46
CA LEU A 229 -20.50 -4.22 15.20
C LEU A 229 -21.42 -5.02 14.27
N ARG A 230 -21.39 -6.34 14.42
CA ARG A 230 -22.21 -7.27 13.63
C ARG A 230 -23.54 -7.52 14.32
N ASP A 231 -24.55 -7.92 13.58
CA ASP A 231 -25.88 -8.32 14.07
C ASP A 231 -25.85 -9.48 15.09
N THR A 232 -24.79 -10.29 15.05
CA THR A 232 -24.56 -11.39 16.00
C THR A 232 -23.96 -10.93 17.35
N MET A 233 -23.61 -9.64 17.50
CA MET A 233 -23.01 -9.06 18.70
C MET A 233 -24.04 -8.23 19.46
N ASN A 234 -24.10 -8.38 20.78
CA ASN A 234 -24.88 -7.46 21.60
C ASN A 234 -24.10 -6.16 21.88
N ILE A 235 -24.82 -5.09 22.10
CA ILE A 235 -24.24 -3.74 22.28
C ILE A 235 -23.29 -3.64 23.46
N LYS A 236 -23.59 -4.34 24.57
CA LYS A 236 -22.73 -4.34 25.77
C LYS A 236 -21.37 -5.01 25.48
N MET A 237 -21.38 -6.13 24.78
CA MET A 237 -20.15 -6.78 24.35
C MET A 237 -19.30 -5.87 23.45
N TYR A 238 -19.95 -5.16 22.51
CA TYR A 238 -19.26 -4.22 21.64
C TYR A 238 -18.71 -3.02 22.40
N GLU A 239 -19.44 -2.52 23.38
CA GLU A 239 -19.00 -1.46 24.30
C GLU A 239 -17.73 -1.84 25.04
N GLU A 240 -17.65 -3.06 25.55
CA GLU A 240 -16.45 -3.56 26.24
C GLU A 240 -15.24 -3.63 25.29
N ILE A 241 -15.47 -4.01 24.02
CA ILE A 241 -14.41 -4.03 23.00
C ILE A 241 -13.95 -2.60 22.72
N ALA A 242 -14.85 -1.68 22.44
CA ALA A 242 -14.55 -0.28 22.12
C ALA A 242 -13.83 0.42 23.27
N SER A 243 -14.26 0.21 24.50
CA SER A 243 -13.64 0.78 25.71
C SER A 243 -12.21 0.28 25.89
N LYS A 244 -11.95 -1.01 25.71
CA LYS A 244 -10.57 -1.55 25.77
C LYS A 244 -9.64 -0.95 24.71
N VAL A 245 -10.18 -0.50 23.58
CA VAL A 245 -9.41 0.07 22.49
C VAL A 245 -9.21 1.57 22.66
N PHE A 246 -10.25 2.34 22.97
CA PHE A 246 -10.23 3.80 22.91
C PHE A 246 -9.97 4.48 24.27
N ASP A 247 -10.52 3.95 25.38
CA ASP A 247 -10.39 4.62 26.67
C ASP A 247 -8.93 4.82 27.12
N PRO A 248 -8.02 3.85 26.97
CA PRO A 248 -6.61 4.06 27.34
C PRO A 248 -5.91 5.12 26.49
N VAL A 249 -6.29 5.26 25.22
CA VAL A 249 -5.74 6.24 24.27
C VAL A 249 -6.21 7.64 24.63
N ILE A 250 -7.51 7.79 24.88
CA ILE A 250 -8.13 9.06 25.27
C ILE A 250 -7.65 9.50 26.67
N ALA A 251 -7.53 8.57 27.61
CA ALA A 251 -6.98 8.86 28.93
C ALA A 251 -5.54 9.39 28.87
N MET A 252 -4.72 8.89 27.95
CA MET A 252 -3.34 9.37 27.76
C MET A 252 -3.29 10.72 27.03
N ASN A 253 -4.18 10.96 26.07
CA ASN A 253 -4.29 12.23 25.33
C ASN A 253 -5.77 12.56 25.05
N PRO A 254 -6.44 13.35 25.91
CA PRO A 254 -7.84 13.70 25.73
C PRO A 254 -8.14 14.46 24.42
N ASN A 255 -7.13 15.08 23.82
CA ASN A 255 -7.23 15.81 22.54
C ASN A 255 -6.90 14.95 21.33
N VAL A 256 -6.74 13.64 21.50
CA VAL A 256 -6.47 12.73 20.39
C VAL A 256 -7.62 12.71 19.39
N ARG A 257 -7.29 12.65 18.11
CA ARG A 257 -8.22 12.39 17.01
C ARG A 257 -8.02 10.97 16.51
N ILE A 258 -9.11 10.22 16.44
CA ILE A 258 -9.07 8.78 16.14
C ILE A 258 -9.72 8.53 14.78
N ILE A 259 -9.08 7.71 13.96
CA ILE A 259 -9.65 7.16 12.74
C ILE A 259 -9.78 5.65 12.96
N PRO A 260 -10.98 5.15 13.32
CA PRO A 260 -11.21 3.71 13.38
C PRO A 260 -10.99 3.04 12.04
N ARG A 261 -10.13 2.01 12.00
CA ARG A 261 -9.93 1.14 10.84
C ARG A 261 -10.79 -0.10 11.01
N ILE A 262 -11.79 -0.28 10.14
CA ILE A 262 -12.87 -1.24 10.33
C ILE A 262 -12.91 -2.22 9.17
N GLY A 263 -12.67 -3.52 9.45
CA GLY A 263 -12.87 -4.57 8.45
C GLY A 263 -14.35 -4.82 8.21
N VAL A 264 -14.79 -4.66 6.96
CA VAL A 264 -16.18 -4.87 6.53
C VAL A 264 -16.35 -6.19 5.78
N ASP A 265 -15.41 -7.12 5.88
CA ASP A 265 -15.51 -8.44 5.25
C ASP A 265 -16.62 -9.26 5.87
N ALA A 266 -17.28 -10.06 5.03
CA ALA A 266 -18.29 -11.02 5.46
C ALA A 266 -17.66 -12.15 6.30
N ASP A 267 -18.35 -12.56 7.36
CA ASP A 267 -17.96 -13.75 8.11
C ASP A 267 -18.44 -15.04 7.43
N SER A 268 -17.81 -16.16 7.81
CA SER A 268 -18.10 -17.45 7.19
C SER A 268 -19.55 -17.88 7.38
N LYS A 269 -20.18 -17.58 8.52
CA LYS A 269 -21.56 -17.95 8.79
C LYS A 269 -22.52 -17.21 7.84
N TRP A 270 -22.29 -15.91 7.61
CA TRP A 270 -23.07 -15.14 6.67
C TRP A 270 -22.90 -15.66 5.24
N LEU A 271 -21.66 -16.02 4.83
CA LEU A 271 -21.39 -16.60 3.52
C LEU A 271 -22.08 -17.97 3.34
N ASP A 272 -22.10 -18.80 4.36
CA ASP A 272 -22.82 -20.10 4.33
C ASP A 272 -24.34 -19.91 4.12
N GLN A 273 -24.90 -18.83 4.66
CA GLN A 273 -26.30 -18.45 4.47
C GLN A 273 -26.56 -17.72 3.14
N ASN A 274 -25.51 -17.21 2.50
CA ASN A 274 -25.59 -16.41 1.27
C ASN A 274 -24.56 -16.86 0.23
N PRO A 275 -24.61 -18.13 -0.22
CA PRO A 275 -23.59 -18.74 -1.10
C PRO A 275 -23.44 -18.05 -2.46
N ASP A 276 -24.49 -17.38 -2.95
CA ASP A 276 -24.47 -16.60 -4.19
C ASP A 276 -23.69 -15.30 -4.06
N SER A 277 -23.45 -14.86 -2.83
CA SER A 277 -22.66 -13.67 -2.51
C SER A 277 -21.20 -13.99 -2.23
N GLU A 278 -20.78 -15.23 -2.32
CA GLU A 278 -19.39 -15.61 -2.08
C GLU A 278 -18.56 -15.48 -3.35
N MET A 279 -17.43 -14.77 -3.25
CA MET A 279 -16.49 -14.58 -4.35
C MET A 279 -15.89 -15.91 -4.80
N ARG A 280 -15.97 -16.20 -6.10
CA ARG A 280 -15.48 -17.46 -6.68
C ARG A 280 -14.44 -17.22 -7.77
N ASN A 281 -13.51 -18.17 -7.88
CA ASN A 281 -12.55 -18.25 -8.96
C ASN A 281 -13.14 -18.97 -10.19
N HIS A 282 -12.35 -19.09 -11.25
CA HIS A 282 -12.73 -19.73 -12.50
C HIS A 282 -13.10 -21.23 -12.39
N ASP A 283 -12.67 -21.93 -11.33
CA ASP A 283 -13.07 -23.31 -11.04
C ASP A 283 -14.38 -23.39 -10.24
N GLY A 284 -15.05 -22.27 -10.00
CA GLY A 284 -16.23 -22.17 -9.16
C GLY A 284 -15.97 -22.35 -7.66
N LYS A 285 -14.69 -22.41 -7.25
CA LYS A 285 -14.30 -22.55 -5.83
C LYS A 285 -14.27 -21.20 -5.15
N PRO A 286 -14.61 -21.13 -3.84
CA PRO A 286 -14.43 -19.91 -3.05
C PRO A 286 -13.00 -19.38 -3.15
N THR A 287 -12.87 -18.08 -3.36
CA THR A 287 -11.57 -17.44 -3.29
C THR A 287 -11.19 -17.20 -1.84
N THR A 288 -9.96 -17.54 -1.51
CA THR A 288 -9.40 -17.33 -0.17
C THR A 288 -8.23 -16.35 -0.24
N ARG A 289 -7.90 -15.77 0.89
CA ARG A 289 -6.74 -14.88 0.99
C ARG A 289 -5.50 -15.54 0.41
N MET A 290 -4.73 -14.82 -0.41
CA MET A 290 -3.45 -15.30 -0.90
C MET A 290 -2.54 -15.66 0.27
N SER A 291 -2.20 -16.95 0.37
CA SER A 291 -1.14 -17.42 1.24
C SER A 291 0.20 -17.05 0.60
N ARG A 292 0.75 -15.89 0.98
CA ARG A 292 2.19 -15.69 0.85
C ARG A 292 2.82 -16.20 2.13
N GLY A 293 3.40 -17.39 2.07
CA GLY A 293 3.96 -18.06 3.25
C GLY A 293 2.89 -18.55 4.22
N ASN A 294 3.25 -18.83 5.44
CA ASN A 294 2.48 -19.53 6.47
C ASN A 294 1.14 -18.88 6.94
N PHE A 295 0.59 -17.90 6.21
CA PHE A 295 -0.75 -17.37 6.46
C PHE A 295 -1.81 -18.22 5.76
N THR A 296 -2.02 -19.41 6.25
CA THR A 296 -3.21 -20.21 5.95
C THR A 296 -4.41 -19.70 6.72
N SER A 297 -4.81 -18.44 6.51
CA SER A 297 -6.16 -18.09 6.89
C SER A 297 -7.07 -18.56 5.74
N LEU A 298 -7.99 -19.45 6.07
CA LEU A 298 -9.11 -19.85 5.20
C LEU A 298 -10.14 -18.71 5.09
N GLN A 299 -9.71 -17.45 5.13
CA GLN A 299 -10.61 -16.33 5.02
C GLN A 299 -11.23 -16.31 3.64
N ARG A 300 -12.53 -16.54 3.60
CA ARG A 300 -13.40 -16.44 2.45
C ARG A 300 -13.85 -14.99 2.28
N PHE A 301 -14.20 -14.58 1.08
CA PHE A 301 -14.61 -13.22 0.78
C PHE A 301 -15.99 -13.18 0.15
N ALA A 302 -16.75 -12.15 0.49
CA ALA A 302 -17.95 -11.81 -0.29
C ALA A 302 -17.54 -11.24 -1.64
N SER A 303 -18.36 -11.50 -2.66
CA SER A 303 -18.28 -10.85 -3.95
C SER A 303 -18.53 -9.35 -3.79
N VAL A 304 -17.62 -8.52 -4.28
CA VAL A 304 -17.79 -7.07 -4.29
C VAL A 304 -18.96 -6.64 -5.17
N SER A 305 -19.40 -7.48 -6.10
CA SER A 305 -20.59 -7.28 -6.94
C SER A 305 -21.91 -7.64 -6.26
N SER A 306 -21.88 -8.21 -5.04
CA SER A 306 -23.09 -8.58 -4.31
C SER A 306 -23.73 -7.36 -3.66
N LEU A 307 -24.89 -6.93 -4.15
CA LEU A 307 -25.68 -5.88 -3.51
C LEU A 307 -26.09 -6.27 -2.08
N LYS A 308 -26.42 -7.55 -1.87
CA LYS A 308 -26.78 -8.09 -0.55
C LYS A 308 -25.63 -7.92 0.47
N TYR A 309 -24.38 -8.15 0.05
CA TYR A 309 -23.21 -7.90 0.86
C TYR A 309 -23.05 -6.42 1.19
N ARG A 310 -23.11 -5.56 0.16
CA ARG A 310 -22.97 -4.11 0.34
C ARG A 310 -24.02 -3.56 1.30
N GLU A 311 -25.28 -3.96 1.15
CA GLU A 311 -26.40 -3.52 1.98
C GLU A 311 -26.23 -4.00 3.43
N HIS A 312 -26.02 -5.31 3.64
CA HIS A 312 -25.91 -5.90 4.98
C HIS A 312 -24.71 -5.34 5.76
N TYR A 313 -23.51 -5.37 5.16
CA TYR A 313 -22.32 -4.86 5.83
C TYR A 313 -22.25 -3.33 5.86
N GLY A 314 -22.95 -2.65 4.96
CA GLY A 314 -23.21 -1.22 5.02
C GLY A 314 -24.04 -0.86 6.26
N GLU A 315 -25.09 -1.63 6.58
CA GLU A 315 -25.88 -1.42 7.79
C GLU A 315 -25.09 -1.75 9.07
N CYS A 316 -24.28 -2.83 9.07
CA CYS A 316 -23.37 -3.11 10.18
C CYS A 316 -22.36 -1.95 10.41
N LEU A 317 -21.81 -1.38 9.34
CA LEU A 317 -20.94 -0.21 9.43
C LEU A 317 -21.69 1.01 9.97
N ARG A 318 -22.89 1.26 9.51
CA ARG A 318 -23.75 2.34 10.01
C ARG A 318 -23.99 2.21 11.52
N ASN A 319 -24.37 1.03 11.99
CA ASN A 319 -24.60 0.77 13.42
C ASN A 319 -23.31 0.95 14.24
N THR A 320 -22.16 0.53 13.70
CA THR A 320 -20.84 0.78 14.29
C THR A 320 -20.57 2.27 14.45
N ILE A 321 -20.81 3.06 13.39
CA ILE A 321 -20.60 4.50 13.39
C ILE A 321 -21.52 5.17 14.41
N LEU A 322 -22.81 4.86 14.41
CA LEU A 322 -23.78 5.44 15.37
C LEU A 322 -23.35 5.18 16.81
N PHE A 323 -22.91 3.97 17.13
CA PHE A 323 -22.39 3.65 18.47
C PHE A 323 -21.14 4.45 18.80
N LEU A 324 -20.15 4.48 17.91
CA LEU A 324 -18.89 5.19 18.15
C LEU A 324 -19.08 6.70 18.25
N GLU A 325 -19.91 7.29 17.42
CA GLU A 325 -20.25 8.73 17.51
C GLU A 325 -20.94 9.05 18.83
N SER A 326 -21.87 8.21 19.31
CA SER A 326 -22.58 8.45 20.57
C SER A 326 -21.64 8.48 21.79
N LYS A 327 -20.56 7.74 21.77
CA LYS A 327 -19.64 7.59 22.91
C LYS A 327 -18.32 8.36 22.75
N TYR A 328 -17.79 8.43 21.51
CA TYR A 328 -16.46 8.95 21.20
C TYR A 328 -16.46 10.05 20.15
N GLY A 329 -17.61 10.59 19.75
CA GLY A 329 -17.77 11.53 18.63
C GLY A 329 -16.81 12.71 18.68
N LYS A 330 -16.52 13.25 19.89
CA LYS A 330 -15.52 14.33 20.07
C LYS A 330 -14.11 13.96 19.65
N ASN A 331 -13.75 12.69 19.75
CA ASN A 331 -12.42 12.19 19.40
C ASN A 331 -12.37 11.58 18.00
N ILE A 332 -13.51 11.17 17.42
CA ILE A 332 -13.54 10.57 16.09
C ILE A 332 -13.32 11.64 15.01
N MET A 333 -12.33 11.42 14.16
CA MET A 333 -12.01 12.30 13.03
C MET A 333 -12.62 11.82 11.71
N GLY A 334 -12.75 10.52 11.53
CA GLY A 334 -13.23 9.89 10.32
C GLY A 334 -13.22 8.37 10.45
N TYR A 335 -13.52 7.68 9.38
CA TYR A 335 -13.59 6.23 9.35
C TYR A 335 -12.85 5.66 8.14
N HIS A 336 -12.23 4.49 8.32
CA HIS A 336 -11.48 3.80 7.30
C HIS A 336 -12.01 2.35 7.13
N PRO A 337 -13.05 2.14 6.33
CA PRO A 337 -13.52 0.80 6.01
C PRO A 337 -12.50 0.08 5.13
N CYS A 338 -12.20 -1.15 5.49
CA CYS A 338 -11.25 -2.02 4.83
C CYS A 338 -11.92 -3.33 4.47
N GLY A 339 -11.68 -3.85 3.28
CA GLY A 339 -12.28 -5.11 2.84
C GLY A 339 -11.52 -5.75 1.70
N ALA A 340 -11.98 -6.91 1.28
CA ALA A 340 -11.38 -7.76 0.27
C ALA A 340 -9.93 -8.16 0.66
N ASN A 341 -9.10 -8.51 -0.30
CA ASN A 341 -7.79 -9.08 0.01
C ASN A 341 -6.92 -8.06 0.77
N THR A 342 -6.28 -8.50 1.85
CA THR A 342 -5.46 -7.70 2.78
C THR A 342 -6.16 -6.50 3.43
N GLY A 343 -7.46 -6.31 3.16
CA GLY A 343 -8.22 -5.14 3.59
C GLY A 343 -8.04 -3.92 2.68
N GLU A 344 -7.42 -4.11 1.51
CA GLU A 344 -7.01 -3.02 0.62
C GLU A 344 -7.79 -2.99 -0.69
N TRP A 345 -8.96 -3.60 -0.74
CA TRP A 345 -9.92 -3.55 -1.84
C TRP A 345 -9.39 -4.07 -3.18
N PHE A 346 -8.67 -5.19 -3.20
CA PHE A 346 -8.36 -5.87 -4.45
C PHE A 346 -8.82 -7.32 -4.42
N TYR A 347 -9.12 -7.85 -5.61
CA TYR A 347 -9.64 -9.21 -5.74
C TYR A 347 -8.68 -10.23 -5.17
N ALA A 348 -9.22 -11.18 -4.39
CA ALA A 348 -8.44 -12.27 -3.82
C ALA A 348 -7.78 -13.10 -4.94
N GLN A 349 -6.54 -13.54 -4.71
CA GLN A 349 -5.74 -14.35 -5.63
C GLN A 349 -5.44 -13.71 -7.01
N SER A 350 -5.94 -12.51 -7.28
CA SER A 350 -5.82 -11.84 -8.57
C SER A 350 -4.44 -11.29 -8.92
N PRO A 351 -3.54 -10.93 -7.99
CA PRO A 351 -2.14 -10.71 -8.34
C PRO A 351 -1.41 -11.99 -8.80
N GLY A 352 -1.99 -13.16 -8.53
CA GLY A 352 -1.55 -14.48 -8.99
C GLY A 352 -2.37 -15.01 -10.19
N PRO A 353 -2.19 -16.28 -10.56
CA PRO A 353 -2.80 -16.87 -11.76
C PRO A 353 -4.26 -17.28 -11.60
N ILE A 354 -4.92 -16.97 -10.51
CA ILE A 354 -6.27 -17.43 -10.18
C ILE A 354 -7.22 -16.22 -10.16
N PRO A 355 -7.84 -15.86 -11.30
CA PRO A 355 -8.72 -14.70 -11.36
C PRO A 355 -10.07 -14.97 -10.67
N SER A 356 -10.55 -13.97 -9.93
CA SER A 356 -11.89 -13.93 -9.35
C SER A 356 -12.94 -13.42 -10.34
N GLY A 357 -14.22 -13.40 -9.93
CA GLY A 357 -15.32 -12.81 -10.68
C GLY A 357 -16.18 -13.83 -11.41
N TYR A 358 -16.29 -15.06 -10.87
CA TYR A 358 -17.08 -16.16 -11.46
C TYR A 358 -18.24 -16.59 -10.54
N ASP A 359 -18.62 -15.76 -9.61
CA ASP A 359 -19.74 -16.00 -8.71
C ASP A 359 -21.07 -15.50 -9.31
N PRO A 360 -22.24 -16.01 -8.82
CA PRO A 360 -23.56 -15.63 -9.32
C PRO A 360 -23.82 -14.11 -9.20
N SER A 361 -23.41 -13.49 -8.13
CA SER A 361 -23.57 -12.02 -7.94
C SER A 361 -22.82 -11.23 -9.00
N THR A 362 -21.61 -11.66 -9.33
CA THR A 362 -20.81 -11.06 -10.41
C THR A 362 -21.51 -11.20 -11.76
N LEU A 363 -22.07 -12.36 -12.09
CA LEU A 363 -22.79 -12.57 -13.35
C LEU A 363 -24.02 -11.64 -13.46
N ILE A 364 -24.78 -11.49 -12.38
CA ILE A 364 -25.95 -10.61 -12.35
C ILE A 364 -25.52 -9.14 -12.54
N ALA A 365 -24.49 -8.68 -11.83
CA ALA A 365 -23.98 -7.32 -11.96
C ALA A 365 -23.37 -7.05 -13.33
N TRP A 366 -22.66 -8.03 -13.90
CA TRP A 366 -22.10 -7.98 -15.23
C TRP A 366 -23.15 -7.74 -16.31
N ARG A 367 -24.24 -8.48 -16.30
CA ARG A 367 -25.36 -8.33 -17.22
C ARG A 367 -25.99 -6.94 -17.13
N LYS A 368 -26.19 -6.43 -15.90
CA LYS A 368 -26.69 -5.08 -15.67
C LYS A 368 -25.72 -4.02 -16.21
N TRP A 369 -24.40 -4.21 -16.01
CA TRP A 369 -23.39 -3.30 -16.52
C TRP A 369 -23.38 -3.25 -18.05
N LEU A 370 -23.50 -4.41 -18.70
CA LEU A 370 -23.63 -4.51 -20.16
C LEU A 370 -24.89 -3.82 -20.68
N ALA A 371 -26.03 -4.07 -20.04
CA ALA A 371 -27.28 -3.41 -20.41
C ALA A 371 -27.17 -1.88 -20.30
N LYS A 372 -26.51 -1.37 -19.26
CA LYS A 372 -26.27 0.07 -19.10
C LYS A 372 -25.30 0.60 -20.17
N LYS A 373 -24.24 -0.14 -20.50
CA LYS A 373 -23.22 0.29 -21.45
C LYS A 373 -23.71 0.30 -22.89
N TYR A 374 -24.39 -0.77 -23.30
CA TYR A 374 -24.74 -0.99 -24.71
C TYR A 374 -26.20 -0.65 -25.02
N GLN A 375 -27.06 -0.64 -24.03
CA GLN A 375 -28.50 -0.32 -24.13
C GLN A 375 -29.31 -1.31 -24.96
N THR A 376 -28.77 -1.85 -26.07
CA THR A 376 -29.45 -2.84 -26.92
C THR A 376 -28.57 -4.06 -27.17
N ALA A 377 -29.22 -5.17 -27.58
CA ALA A 377 -28.53 -6.40 -27.95
C ALA A 377 -27.68 -6.19 -29.21
N GLU A 378 -28.19 -5.44 -30.20
CA GLU A 378 -27.52 -5.18 -31.47
C GLU A 378 -26.23 -4.39 -31.26
N ALA A 379 -26.22 -3.39 -30.36
CA ALA A 379 -25.02 -2.64 -30.01
C ALA A 379 -23.95 -3.54 -29.34
N LEU A 380 -24.38 -4.46 -28.47
CA LEU A 380 -23.49 -5.44 -27.85
C LEU A 380 -22.95 -6.44 -28.88
N GLN A 381 -23.82 -6.99 -29.75
CA GLN A 381 -23.45 -7.91 -30.83
C GLN A 381 -22.40 -7.29 -31.75
N THR A 382 -22.65 -6.06 -32.17
CA THR A 382 -21.72 -5.29 -32.99
C THR A 382 -20.39 -5.08 -32.29
N ALA A 383 -20.44 -4.72 -30.99
CA ALA A 383 -19.23 -4.46 -30.20
C ALA A 383 -18.36 -5.70 -30.01
N TRP A 384 -18.99 -6.86 -29.81
CA TRP A 384 -18.29 -8.12 -29.56
C TRP A 384 -18.08 -8.96 -30.82
N ASN A 385 -18.62 -8.53 -31.95
CA ASN A 385 -18.67 -9.30 -33.17
C ASN A 385 -19.26 -10.73 -32.96
N LYS A 386 -20.34 -10.80 -32.17
CA LYS A 386 -21.05 -12.04 -31.80
C LYS A 386 -22.54 -11.87 -32.02
N LYS A 387 -23.16 -12.68 -32.90
CA LYS A 387 -24.58 -12.52 -33.30
C LYS A 387 -25.59 -12.98 -32.24
N ASP A 388 -25.21 -13.92 -31.38
CA ASP A 388 -26.14 -14.60 -30.47
C ASP A 388 -25.94 -14.18 -29.00
N VAL A 389 -25.57 -12.91 -28.77
CA VAL A 389 -25.36 -12.37 -27.43
C VAL A 389 -26.32 -11.21 -27.15
N SER A 390 -26.88 -11.20 -25.94
CA SER A 390 -27.57 -10.03 -25.40
C SER A 390 -27.07 -9.75 -23.99
N PRO A 391 -27.35 -8.59 -23.42
CA PRO A 391 -27.00 -8.33 -22.02
C PRO A 391 -27.49 -9.42 -21.05
N GLU A 392 -28.69 -10.00 -21.31
CA GLU A 392 -29.33 -11.03 -20.46
C GLU A 392 -28.67 -12.40 -20.61
N THR A 393 -28.15 -12.72 -21.82
CA THR A 393 -27.55 -14.04 -22.11
C THR A 393 -26.03 -14.04 -21.95
N ALA A 394 -25.39 -12.86 -21.86
CA ALA A 394 -23.94 -12.74 -21.73
C ALA A 394 -23.40 -13.53 -20.56
N THR A 395 -22.31 -14.27 -20.78
CA THR A 395 -21.56 -15.01 -19.78
C THR A 395 -20.29 -14.25 -19.40
N VAL A 396 -19.74 -14.56 -18.23
CA VAL A 396 -18.40 -14.09 -17.84
C VAL A 396 -17.38 -14.71 -18.80
N PRO A 397 -16.39 -13.95 -19.32
CA PRO A 397 -15.34 -14.52 -20.16
C PRO A 397 -14.60 -15.64 -19.43
N THR A 398 -14.30 -16.72 -20.15
CA THR A 398 -13.65 -17.90 -19.62
C THR A 398 -12.21 -17.61 -19.13
N TYR A 399 -11.66 -18.51 -18.31
CA TYR A 399 -10.25 -18.44 -17.92
C TYR A 399 -9.33 -18.41 -19.15
N GLN A 400 -9.65 -19.24 -20.16
CA GLN A 400 -8.90 -19.30 -21.42
C GLN A 400 -8.84 -17.92 -22.10
N GLU A 401 -10.00 -17.27 -22.30
CA GLU A 401 -10.08 -15.95 -22.90
C GLU A 401 -9.34 -14.89 -22.09
N ARG A 402 -9.46 -14.90 -20.75
CA ARG A 402 -8.88 -13.87 -19.87
C ARG A 402 -7.39 -14.04 -19.61
N MET A 403 -6.88 -15.28 -19.57
CA MET A 403 -5.58 -15.57 -18.98
C MET A 403 -4.64 -16.31 -19.93
N THR A 404 -5.12 -16.99 -20.94
CA THR A 404 -4.30 -17.85 -21.81
C THR A 404 -4.20 -17.30 -23.24
N ASP A 405 -5.31 -16.93 -23.87
CA ASP A 405 -5.37 -16.45 -25.24
C ASP A 405 -5.09 -14.93 -25.38
N ILE A 406 -4.61 -14.33 -24.31
CA ILE A 406 -4.42 -12.90 -24.22
C ILE A 406 -3.01 -12.49 -24.72
N SER A 407 -2.96 -11.52 -25.64
CA SER A 407 -1.72 -10.92 -26.16
C SER A 407 -1.18 -9.80 -25.28
N TYR A 408 -0.01 -9.22 -25.61
CA TYR A 408 0.55 -8.05 -24.90
C TYR A 408 -0.43 -6.87 -24.88
N VAL A 409 -1.08 -6.58 -26.01
CA VAL A 409 -2.20 -5.65 -26.11
C VAL A 409 -3.41 -6.45 -26.57
N ILE A 410 -4.50 -6.39 -25.80
CA ILE A 410 -5.73 -7.10 -26.11
C ILE A 410 -6.37 -6.45 -27.34
N ASP A 411 -6.61 -7.25 -28.38
CA ASP A 411 -7.24 -6.77 -29.61
C ASP A 411 -8.74 -6.58 -29.41
N PRO A 412 -9.25 -5.34 -29.46
CA PRO A 412 -10.67 -5.07 -29.28
C PRO A 412 -11.55 -5.74 -30.34
N ALA A 413 -11.02 -5.96 -31.57
CA ALA A 413 -11.77 -6.64 -32.64
C ALA A 413 -12.07 -8.11 -32.32
N LYS A 414 -11.26 -8.74 -31.45
CA LYS A 414 -11.35 -10.18 -31.10
C LYS A 414 -11.84 -10.43 -29.70
N SER A 415 -11.49 -9.55 -28.75
CA SER A 415 -11.63 -9.81 -27.32
C SER A 415 -12.25 -8.62 -26.58
N GLN A 416 -13.19 -7.90 -27.20
CA GLN A 416 -13.89 -6.78 -26.57
C GLN A 416 -14.63 -7.24 -25.30
N ASN A 417 -15.17 -8.46 -25.27
CA ASN A 417 -15.81 -9.04 -24.08
C ASN A 417 -14.85 -9.13 -22.87
N VAL A 418 -13.58 -9.44 -23.09
CA VAL A 418 -12.56 -9.47 -22.04
C VAL A 418 -12.22 -8.05 -21.56
N ILE A 419 -12.07 -7.11 -22.49
CA ILE A 419 -11.83 -5.70 -22.15
C ILE A 419 -12.99 -5.15 -21.32
N ASP A 420 -14.23 -5.39 -21.75
CA ASP A 420 -15.43 -4.96 -21.03
C ASP A 420 -15.49 -5.57 -19.64
N PHE A 421 -15.16 -6.85 -19.50
CA PHE A 421 -15.15 -7.50 -18.20
C PHE A 421 -14.06 -6.97 -17.27
N ASN A 422 -12.90 -6.64 -17.81
CA ASN A 422 -11.84 -5.97 -17.05
C ASN A 422 -12.31 -4.59 -16.54
N LEU A 423 -12.95 -3.79 -17.40
CA LEU A 423 -13.53 -2.49 -17.02
C LEU A 423 -14.60 -2.66 -15.94
N PHE A 424 -15.49 -3.63 -16.12
CA PHE A 424 -16.54 -3.97 -15.15
C PHE A 424 -15.97 -4.33 -13.78
N LEU A 425 -14.95 -5.18 -13.71
CA LEU A 425 -14.32 -5.56 -12.43
C LEU A 425 -13.76 -4.36 -11.66
N ASN A 426 -13.14 -3.43 -12.38
CA ASN A 426 -12.61 -2.20 -11.77
C ASN A 426 -13.74 -1.26 -11.34
N ASP A 427 -14.81 -1.13 -12.13
CA ASP A 427 -16.00 -0.35 -11.79
C ASP A 427 -16.69 -0.88 -10.53
N GLU A 428 -16.87 -2.20 -10.41
CA GLU A 428 -17.52 -2.84 -9.26
C GLU A 428 -16.75 -2.67 -7.97
N MET A 429 -15.42 -2.79 -8.02
CA MET A 429 -14.59 -2.52 -6.86
C MET A 429 -14.68 -1.05 -6.43
N ALA A 430 -14.62 -0.13 -7.38
CA ALA A 430 -14.79 1.30 -7.12
C ALA A 430 -16.18 1.61 -6.52
N ASP A 431 -17.24 1.02 -7.06
CA ASP A 431 -18.61 1.20 -6.55
C ASP A 431 -18.77 0.66 -5.13
N THR A 432 -18.10 -0.45 -4.80
CA THR A 432 -18.08 -0.99 -3.43
C THR A 432 -17.39 -0.05 -2.46
N VAL A 433 -16.23 0.47 -2.83
CA VAL A 433 -15.49 1.46 -2.03
C VAL A 433 -16.32 2.73 -1.82
N ILE A 434 -16.95 3.25 -2.88
CA ILE A 434 -17.82 4.43 -2.83
C ILE A 434 -19.06 4.18 -1.97
N HIS A 435 -19.62 2.96 -2.03
CA HIS A 435 -20.77 2.58 -1.19
C HIS A 435 -20.47 2.72 0.30
N PHE A 436 -19.35 2.15 0.77
CA PHE A 436 -18.97 2.27 2.18
C PHE A 436 -18.60 3.72 2.56
N GLY A 437 -18.00 4.48 1.66
CA GLY A 437 -17.79 5.91 1.83
C GLY A 437 -19.10 6.69 1.98
N LYS A 438 -20.12 6.33 1.17
CA LYS A 438 -21.46 6.91 1.26
C LYS A 438 -22.11 6.62 2.62
N VAL A 439 -22.01 5.39 3.11
CA VAL A 439 -22.52 5.02 4.45
C VAL A 439 -21.92 5.93 5.54
N ILE A 440 -20.59 6.19 5.48
CA ILE A 440 -19.96 7.11 6.44
C ILE A 440 -20.55 8.51 6.35
N LYS A 441 -20.62 9.08 5.13
CA LYS A 441 -21.08 10.45 4.93
C LYS A 441 -22.54 10.64 5.32
N ASP A 442 -23.39 9.70 4.94
CA ASP A 442 -24.83 9.75 5.29
C ASP A 442 -25.03 9.64 6.80
N THR A 443 -24.32 8.68 7.46
CA THR A 443 -24.48 8.45 8.90
C THR A 443 -23.97 9.62 9.76
N THR A 444 -22.91 10.29 9.29
CA THR A 444 -22.28 11.40 10.04
C THR A 444 -22.72 12.79 9.55
N ASN A 445 -23.72 12.86 8.68
CA ASN A 445 -24.14 14.11 8.03
C ASN A 445 -22.95 14.89 7.41
N GLY A 446 -22.00 14.18 6.83
CA GLY A 446 -20.80 14.74 6.22
C GLY A 446 -19.74 15.28 7.19
N LYS A 447 -19.96 15.24 8.50
CA LYS A 447 -19.05 15.82 9.51
C LYS A 447 -17.74 15.08 9.69
N LYS A 448 -17.65 13.81 9.31
CA LYS A 448 -16.47 12.95 9.49
C LYS A 448 -15.83 12.60 8.16
N LEU A 449 -14.53 12.37 8.18
CA LEU A 449 -13.76 11.98 7.00
C LEU A 449 -14.04 10.53 6.59
N SER A 450 -14.04 10.29 5.29
CA SER A 450 -14.07 8.95 4.69
C SER A 450 -12.72 8.68 4.03
N LEU A 451 -12.04 7.64 4.50
CA LEU A 451 -10.78 7.14 3.97
C LEU A 451 -10.99 5.79 3.28
N THR A 452 -10.16 5.49 2.31
CA THR A 452 -10.14 4.18 1.68
C THR A 452 -8.77 3.86 1.09
N PHE A 453 -8.44 2.60 1.01
CA PHE A 453 -7.36 2.11 0.15
C PHE A 453 -7.88 1.99 -1.28
N TYR A 454 -7.17 2.55 -2.26
CA TYR A 454 -7.51 2.36 -3.68
C TYR A 454 -6.44 2.94 -4.60
N GLY A 455 -6.47 2.51 -5.89
CA GLY A 455 -5.73 3.18 -6.97
C GLY A 455 -4.24 2.85 -7.04
N TYR A 456 -3.82 1.62 -6.72
CA TYR A 456 -2.40 1.20 -6.78
C TYR A 456 -1.90 0.96 -8.21
N GLY A 457 -2.22 1.88 -9.12
CA GLY A 457 -1.99 1.71 -10.56
C GLY A 457 -0.54 1.46 -10.93
N PHE A 458 0.39 2.12 -10.27
CA PHE A 458 1.82 1.92 -10.51
C PHE A 458 2.36 0.61 -9.93
N GLU A 459 1.80 0.11 -8.84
CA GLU A 459 2.26 -1.14 -8.22
C GLU A 459 1.70 -2.35 -8.95
N PHE A 460 0.42 -2.33 -9.26
CA PHE A 460 -0.25 -3.43 -9.95
C PHE A 460 0.05 -3.50 -11.45
N ALA A 461 0.66 -2.48 -12.03
CA ALA A 461 1.17 -2.52 -13.40
C ALA A 461 2.22 -3.64 -13.61
N ALA A 462 2.95 -4.01 -12.54
CA ALA A 462 3.98 -5.05 -12.55
C ALA A 462 3.43 -6.44 -12.18
N GLY A 463 2.13 -6.62 -12.05
CA GLY A 463 1.51 -7.89 -11.70
C GLY A 463 1.87 -9.01 -12.70
N ALA A 464 2.03 -10.24 -12.21
CA ALA A 464 2.35 -11.41 -13.03
C ALA A 464 1.24 -11.77 -14.04
N GLN A 465 0.06 -11.21 -13.85
CA GLN A 465 -1.13 -11.36 -14.70
C GLN A 465 -1.49 -10.01 -15.32
N SER A 466 -2.59 -9.93 -16.06
CA SER A 466 -3.12 -8.66 -16.51
C SER A 466 -3.36 -7.72 -15.31
N PRO A 467 -2.90 -6.47 -15.36
CA PRO A 467 -3.09 -5.52 -14.27
C PRO A 467 -4.56 -5.33 -13.88
N SER A 468 -5.44 -5.34 -14.87
CA SER A 468 -6.88 -5.08 -14.73
C SER A 468 -7.63 -6.03 -13.79
N VAL A 469 -7.12 -7.25 -13.55
CA VAL A 469 -7.78 -8.22 -12.67
C VAL A 469 -7.69 -7.88 -11.18
N THR A 470 -6.97 -6.83 -10.82
CA THR A 470 -6.82 -6.40 -9.42
C THR A 470 -8.02 -5.60 -8.90
N GLY A 471 -8.72 -4.87 -9.77
CA GLY A 471 -9.84 -4.01 -9.38
C GLY A 471 -9.46 -2.55 -9.07
N HIS A 472 -8.21 -2.11 -9.27
CA HIS A 472 -7.70 -0.81 -8.86
C HIS A 472 -7.58 0.24 -9.98
N PHE A 473 -8.13 -0.04 -11.17
CA PHE A 473 -8.00 0.85 -12.34
C PHE A 473 -9.30 1.57 -12.69
N ALA A 474 -9.97 2.12 -11.67
CA ALA A 474 -11.07 3.08 -11.79
C ALA A 474 -10.90 4.22 -10.76
N MET A 475 -9.66 4.69 -10.57
CA MET A 475 -9.31 5.69 -9.57
C MET A 475 -10.02 7.02 -9.83
N ARG A 476 -10.17 7.43 -11.08
CA ARG A 476 -10.89 8.66 -11.44
C ARG A 476 -12.34 8.64 -10.95
N LYS A 477 -13.01 7.49 -11.02
CA LYS A 477 -14.36 7.30 -10.50
C LYS A 477 -14.41 7.54 -8.98
N VAL A 478 -13.45 6.98 -8.24
CA VAL A 478 -13.33 7.17 -6.78
C VAL A 478 -13.00 8.63 -6.46
N LEU A 479 -12.07 9.26 -7.19
CA LEU A 479 -11.70 10.66 -7.00
C LEU A 479 -12.85 11.63 -7.29
N SER A 480 -13.73 11.28 -8.22
CA SER A 480 -14.90 12.09 -8.58
C SER A 480 -16.05 11.95 -7.59
N SER A 481 -16.01 10.94 -6.70
CA SER A 481 -17.06 10.70 -5.72
C SER A 481 -17.06 11.76 -4.61
N PRO A 482 -18.22 12.32 -4.24
CA PRO A 482 -18.31 13.21 -3.09
C PRO A 482 -18.17 12.49 -1.74
N TYR A 483 -18.24 11.16 -1.74
CA TYR A 483 -18.25 10.34 -0.54
C TYR A 483 -16.86 9.91 -0.04
N ILE A 484 -15.81 10.17 -0.81
CA ILE A 484 -14.42 9.85 -0.44
C ILE A 484 -13.64 11.15 -0.25
N ASP A 485 -13.01 11.35 0.89
CA ASP A 485 -12.15 12.50 1.17
C ASP A 485 -10.68 12.20 0.93
N MET A 486 -10.25 11.01 1.31
CA MET A 486 -8.85 10.58 1.27
C MET A 486 -8.73 9.19 0.69
N ILE A 487 -7.72 9.04 -0.16
CA ILE A 487 -7.29 7.73 -0.67
C ILE A 487 -5.93 7.42 -0.07
N SER A 488 -5.70 6.17 0.28
CA SER A 488 -4.47 5.72 0.92
C SER A 488 -3.83 4.54 0.19
N GLY A 489 -2.55 4.34 0.44
CA GLY A 489 -1.80 3.16 0.05
C GLY A 489 -0.42 3.14 0.68
N PRO A 490 0.20 1.95 0.75
CA PRO A 490 1.57 1.81 1.24
C PRO A 490 2.59 2.54 0.38
N VAL A 491 3.74 2.83 0.97
CA VAL A 491 4.96 3.11 0.21
C VAL A 491 5.34 1.84 -0.56
N SER A 492 5.63 1.96 -1.85
CA SER A 492 6.01 0.81 -2.68
C SER A 492 7.10 -0.03 -2.00
N TYR A 493 6.91 -1.36 -1.97
CA TYR A 493 7.81 -2.26 -1.25
C TYR A 493 9.18 -2.42 -1.91
N SER A 494 9.28 -2.18 -3.22
CA SER A 494 10.55 -2.30 -3.93
C SER A 494 11.46 -1.09 -3.68
N TRP A 495 12.71 -1.33 -3.29
CA TRP A 495 13.78 -0.32 -3.16
C TRP A 495 13.53 0.76 -2.10
N ARG A 496 12.69 0.52 -1.09
CA ARG A 496 12.27 1.52 -0.10
C ARG A 496 13.18 1.65 1.12
N GLY A 497 14.19 0.80 1.25
CA GLY A 497 15.17 0.86 2.34
C GLY A 497 16.12 2.05 2.25
N LYS A 498 17.17 2.04 3.07
CA LYS A 498 18.25 3.02 3.02
C LYS A 498 18.90 3.04 1.62
N GLY A 499 19.13 4.22 1.09
CA GLY A 499 19.70 4.42 -0.26
C GLY A 499 18.72 4.17 -1.41
N GLY A 500 17.52 3.71 -1.12
CA GLY A 500 16.44 3.62 -2.09
C GLY A 500 15.56 4.87 -2.09
N GLU A 501 14.44 4.79 -2.83
CA GLU A 501 13.51 5.88 -2.98
C GLU A 501 12.16 5.63 -2.30
N LYS A 502 11.47 6.70 -1.97
CA LYS A 502 10.07 6.65 -1.64
C LYS A 502 9.25 6.76 -2.92
N LYS A 503 8.64 5.66 -3.34
CA LYS A 503 7.74 5.61 -4.49
C LYS A 503 6.31 5.46 -4.05
N TYR A 504 5.42 6.26 -4.60
CA TYR A 504 3.98 6.09 -4.38
C TYR A 504 3.43 5.01 -5.31
N MET A 505 2.45 4.27 -4.81
CA MET A 505 1.76 3.24 -5.59
C MET A 505 0.76 3.82 -6.61
N SER A 506 0.45 5.11 -6.51
CA SER A 506 -0.69 5.75 -7.18
C SER A 506 -0.34 7.08 -7.87
N ALA A 507 -1.30 7.64 -8.61
CA ALA A 507 -1.26 8.97 -9.21
C ALA A 507 -1.58 10.05 -8.15
N VAL A 508 -0.64 10.33 -7.29
CA VAL A 508 -0.81 11.18 -6.11
C VAL A 508 -1.19 12.62 -6.46
N GLU A 509 -0.60 13.19 -7.49
CA GLU A 509 -0.92 14.54 -7.95
C GLU A 509 -2.34 14.64 -8.48
N SER A 510 -2.90 13.54 -9.03
CA SER A 510 -4.29 13.48 -9.47
C SER A 510 -5.28 13.54 -8.29
N CYS A 511 -4.90 13.03 -7.11
CA CYS A 511 -5.68 13.23 -5.89
C CYS A 511 -5.78 14.72 -5.55
N THR A 512 -4.64 15.41 -5.54
CA THR A 512 -4.58 16.87 -5.29
C THR A 512 -5.39 17.65 -6.33
N ASN A 513 -5.30 17.28 -7.62
CA ASN A 513 -6.06 17.90 -8.71
C ASN A 513 -7.58 17.76 -8.51
N ALA A 514 -8.01 16.59 -8.04
CA ALA A 514 -9.41 16.33 -7.71
C ALA A 514 -9.86 17.03 -6.41
N GLY A 515 -8.93 17.61 -5.64
CA GLY A 515 -9.22 18.25 -4.35
C GLY A 515 -9.37 17.23 -3.22
N LYS A 516 -8.81 16.06 -3.39
CA LYS A 516 -8.72 14.99 -2.40
C LYS A 516 -7.30 14.94 -1.82
N LEU A 517 -7.11 14.13 -0.80
CA LEU A 517 -5.78 13.86 -0.24
C LEU A 517 -5.36 12.41 -0.50
N TRP A 518 -4.11 12.25 -0.89
CA TRP A 518 -3.43 10.97 -0.75
C TRP A 518 -2.89 10.87 0.66
N CYS A 519 -3.30 9.86 1.42
CA CYS A 519 -2.75 9.57 2.74
C CYS A 519 -1.78 8.40 2.63
N ASP A 520 -0.56 8.66 2.99
CA ASP A 520 0.54 7.72 2.83
C ASP A 520 0.60 6.73 4.01
N GLU A 521 0.45 5.45 3.73
CA GLU A 521 0.71 4.42 4.72
C GLU A 521 2.22 4.16 4.77
N ASP A 522 2.90 4.76 5.76
CA ASP A 522 4.33 4.62 5.93
C ASP A 522 4.64 3.43 6.84
N ASP A 523 4.60 2.24 6.26
CA ASP A 523 4.88 0.97 6.92
C ASP A 523 6.35 0.55 6.77
N ASN A 524 7.26 1.53 6.59
CA ASN A 524 8.69 1.28 6.55
C ASN A 524 9.16 0.71 7.88
N ARG A 525 9.81 -0.45 7.80
CA ARG A 525 10.28 -1.17 8.96
C ARG A 525 11.54 -0.51 9.51
N THR A 526 11.49 -0.15 10.80
CA THR A 526 12.63 0.44 11.50
C THR A 526 13.60 -0.66 11.96
N TYR A 527 14.69 -0.26 12.57
CA TYR A 527 15.64 -1.19 13.19
C TYR A 527 15.05 -2.01 14.36
N LEU A 528 13.86 -1.64 14.86
CA LEU A 528 13.17 -2.34 15.96
C LEU A 528 12.28 -3.51 15.50
N ILE A 529 12.22 -3.78 14.19
CA ILE A 529 11.35 -4.82 13.65
C ILE A 529 11.66 -6.24 14.14
N TRP A 530 12.88 -6.49 14.58
CA TRP A 530 13.38 -7.83 14.90
C TRP A 530 12.56 -8.58 15.95
N GLY A 531 11.74 -7.88 16.75
CA GLY A 531 10.78 -8.49 17.68
C GLY A 531 9.41 -8.80 17.08
N SER A 532 9.19 -8.61 15.78
CA SER A 532 7.86 -8.68 15.17
C SER A 532 7.37 -10.10 14.86
N GLY A 533 8.25 -11.09 14.80
CA GLY A 533 7.91 -12.45 14.38
C GLY A 533 7.35 -12.54 12.96
N SER A 534 7.61 -11.57 12.10
CA SER A 534 7.00 -11.46 10.79
C SER A 534 7.82 -12.16 9.71
N ILE A 535 7.17 -13.04 8.94
CA ILE A 535 7.73 -13.66 7.73
C ILE A 535 8.08 -12.61 6.65
N LEU A 536 7.48 -11.43 6.70
CA LEU A 536 7.77 -10.32 5.80
C LEU A 536 9.20 -9.77 5.95
N LEU A 537 9.91 -10.17 7.01
CA LEU A 537 11.35 -9.88 7.18
C LEU A 537 12.21 -10.33 6.00
N VAL A 538 11.80 -11.38 5.28
CA VAL A 538 12.53 -11.89 4.12
C VAL A 538 12.39 -10.94 2.92
N ALA A 539 11.18 -10.40 2.69
CA ALA A 539 10.87 -9.52 1.56
C ALA A 539 11.27 -8.06 1.82
N ASP A 540 11.22 -7.62 3.07
CA ASP A 540 11.58 -6.27 3.51
C ASP A 540 12.19 -6.36 4.92
N PRO A 541 13.50 -6.57 5.01
CA PRO A 541 14.18 -6.85 6.29
C PRO A 541 14.22 -5.67 7.26
N GLY A 542 13.76 -4.49 6.84
CA GLY A 542 13.82 -3.27 7.65
C GLY A 542 15.21 -2.64 7.66
N GLN A 543 15.36 -1.60 8.47
CA GLN A 543 16.60 -0.87 8.60
C GLN A 543 17.52 -1.56 9.61
N LYS A 544 18.84 -1.53 9.37
CA LYS A 544 19.82 -2.20 10.23
C LYS A 544 20.11 -1.43 11.52
N THR A 545 20.13 -0.10 11.43
CA THR A 545 20.49 0.78 12.56
C THR A 545 19.44 1.85 12.79
N GLN A 546 19.50 2.47 13.99
CA GLN A 546 18.70 3.66 14.30
C GLN A 546 18.93 4.78 13.30
N LYS A 547 20.21 5.04 12.92
CA LYS A 547 20.57 6.05 11.91
C LYS A 547 19.90 5.77 10.57
N ASP A 548 19.92 4.52 10.10
CA ASP A 548 19.28 4.15 8.83
C ASP A 548 17.77 4.38 8.88
N SER A 549 17.15 4.09 10.02
CA SER A 549 15.72 4.35 10.25
C SER A 549 15.41 5.85 10.24
N ILE A 550 16.29 6.67 10.82
CA ILE A 550 16.17 8.13 10.79
C ILE A 550 16.29 8.65 9.36
N ASP A 551 17.27 8.20 8.59
CA ASP A 551 17.48 8.63 7.21
C ASP A 551 16.26 8.30 6.34
N VAL A 552 15.72 7.08 6.43
CA VAL A 552 14.49 6.68 5.73
C VAL A 552 13.29 7.52 6.17
N MET A 553 13.13 7.75 7.48
CA MET A 553 12.06 8.61 8.01
C MET A 553 12.17 10.05 7.50
N ARG A 554 13.37 10.64 7.50
CA ARG A 554 13.63 12.00 6.99
C ARG A 554 13.31 12.11 5.51
N ARG A 555 13.73 11.13 4.70
CA ARG A 555 13.40 11.05 3.27
C ARG A 555 11.88 11.08 3.06
N ASN A 556 11.17 10.17 3.73
CA ASN A 556 9.73 10.04 3.56
C ASN A 556 8.99 11.30 4.05
N LEU A 557 9.38 11.80 5.22
CA LEU A 557 8.75 12.97 5.84
C LEU A 557 8.95 14.26 5.02
N SER A 558 10.17 14.51 4.51
CA SER A 558 10.45 15.68 3.68
C SER A 558 9.64 15.67 2.38
N GLN A 559 9.54 14.52 1.72
CA GLN A 559 8.73 14.35 0.52
C GLN A 559 7.23 14.55 0.82
N GLN A 560 6.73 13.99 1.92
CA GLN A 560 5.34 14.15 2.36
C GLN A 560 4.99 15.62 2.62
N ILE A 561 5.91 16.36 3.23
CA ILE A 561 5.72 17.80 3.50
C ILE A 561 5.69 18.60 2.20
N ILE A 562 6.65 18.39 1.31
CA ILE A 562 6.76 19.11 0.02
C ILE A 562 5.54 18.84 -0.87
N ARG A 563 5.04 17.63 -0.90
CA ARG A 563 3.88 17.22 -1.71
C ARG A 563 2.54 17.40 -1.00
N ASN A 564 2.57 17.81 0.28
CA ASN A 564 1.38 17.95 1.13
C ASN A 564 0.55 16.65 1.22
N THR A 565 1.21 15.51 1.43
CA THR A 565 0.56 14.23 1.66
C THR A 565 0.46 13.96 3.16
N PRO A 566 -0.73 13.80 3.74
CA PRO A 566 -0.90 13.18 5.06
C PRO A 566 -0.23 11.80 5.11
N SER A 567 0.14 11.37 6.31
CA SER A 567 0.71 10.04 6.49
C SER A 567 0.46 9.49 7.89
N TRP A 568 0.27 8.18 7.98
CA TRP A 568 0.45 7.48 9.24
C TRP A 568 1.71 6.61 9.21
N TRP A 569 2.46 6.69 10.31
CA TRP A 569 3.59 5.83 10.58
C TRP A 569 3.04 4.53 11.16
N MET A 570 3.22 3.42 10.43
CA MET A 570 2.47 2.20 10.68
C MET A 570 3.30 1.13 11.39
N ASP A 571 2.98 0.86 12.66
CA ASP A 571 3.37 -0.38 13.32
C ASP A 571 2.40 -1.49 12.93
N LEU A 572 2.61 -2.10 11.76
CA LEU A 572 1.66 -3.03 11.11
C LEU A 572 1.20 -4.16 12.03
N PHE A 573 2.12 -4.71 12.83
CA PHE A 573 1.81 -5.84 13.71
C PHE A 573 1.61 -5.43 15.18
N GLY A 574 1.75 -4.15 15.51
CA GLY A 574 1.67 -3.66 16.88
C GLY A 574 2.84 -4.16 17.76
N THR A 575 4.00 -4.40 17.16
CA THR A 575 5.16 -5.03 17.82
C THR A 575 6.23 -4.04 18.26
N GLY A 576 5.97 -2.73 18.11
CA GLY A 576 6.85 -1.69 18.61
C GLY A 576 7.89 -1.18 17.60
N TRP A 577 7.56 -1.16 16.32
CA TRP A 577 8.47 -0.67 15.26
C TRP A 577 8.91 0.77 15.49
N TYR A 578 8.10 1.57 16.16
CA TYR A 578 8.33 2.97 16.45
C TYR A 578 8.46 3.27 17.95
N ASP A 579 8.81 2.28 18.78
CA ASP A 579 9.03 2.45 20.23
C ASP A 579 10.40 3.09 20.54
N ASP A 580 10.67 4.23 19.87
CA ASP A 580 11.88 5.00 20.02
C ASP A 580 11.57 6.50 19.94
N PRO A 581 11.81 7.29 21.00
CA PRO A 581 11.56 8.73 21.00
C PRO A 581 12.40 9.48 19.98
N VAL A 582 13.56 8.98 19.56
CA VAL A 582 14.45 9.64 18.60
C VAL A 582 13.82 9.62 17.21
N LEU A 583 13.10 8.56 16.86
CA LEU A 583 12.35 8.51 15.61
C LEU A 583 11.23 9.55 15.58
N TRP A 584 10.45 9.65 16.65
CA TRP A 584 9.35 10.64 16.76
C TRP A 584 9.87 12.07 16.80
N LYS A 585 11.08 12.28 17.30
CA LYS A 585 11.73 13.59 17.28
C LYS A 585 11.90 14.13 15.87
N GLN A 586 12.09 13.29 14.86
CA GLN A 586 12.21 13.74 13.46
C GLN A 586 10.92 14.44 12.99
N ILE A 587 9.75 13.92 13.38
CA ILE A 587 8.45 14.53 13.05
C ILE A 587 8.25 15.84 13.79
N GLU A 588 8.70 15.94 15.03
CA GLU A 588 8.65 17.19 15.79
C GLU A 588 9.50 18.29 15.16
N LEU A 589 10.70 17.94 14.70
CA LEU A 589 11.64 18.90 14.10
C LEU A 589 11.07 19.57 12.84
N THR A 590 10.22 18.88 12.07
CA THR A 590 9.60 19.42 10.86
C THR A 590 8.33 20.25 11.10
N LYS A 591 7.83 20.32 12.33
CA LYS A 591 6.57 21.00 12.68
C LYS A 591 6.47 22.44 12.14
N LYS A 592 7.58 23.17 12.14
CA LYS A 592 7.63 24.56 11.63
C LYS A 592 7.53 24.61 10.11
N ALA A 593 8.19 23.70 9.40
CA ALA A 593 8.09 23.62 7.95
C ALA A 593 6.66 23.29 7.51
N GLU A 594 6.00 22.31 8.15
CA GLU A 594 4.62 21.97 7.87
C GLU A 594 3.66 23.15 8.11
N ARG A 595 3.81 23.85 9.23
CA ARG A 595 2.99 25.05 9.51
C ARG A 595 3.24 26.17 8.50
N ASP A 596 4.48 26.31 8.03
CA ASP A 596 4.81 27.28 7.00
C ASP A 596 4.14 26.92 5.67
N MET A 597 4.15 25.65 5.28
CA MET A 597 3.47 25.15 4.08
C MET A 597 1.93 25.34 4.17
N ILE A 598 1.33 25.17 5.34
CA ILE A 598 -0.10 25.45 5.56
C ILE A 598 -0.41 26.97 5.43
N ARG A 599 0.43 27.83 5.97
CA ARG A 599 0.24 29.28 5.93
C ARG A 599 0.48 29.89 4.55
N ARG A 600 1.42 29.31 3.80
CA ARG A 600 1.82 29.72 2.45
C ARG A 600 1.70 28.57 1.47
N PRO A 601 0.47 28.06 1.28
CA PRO A 601 0.28 26.87 0.47
C PRO A 601 0.68 27.15 -0.99
N GLN A 602 1.44 26.20 -1.53
CA GLN A 602 1.79 26.13 -2.93
C GLN A 602 1.52 24.72 -3.41
N ARG A 603 0.86 24.62 -4.55
CA ARG A 603 0.61 23.32 -5.15
C ARG A 603 1.95 22.75 -5.64
N TYR A 604 2.20 21.49 -5.35
CA TYR A 604 3.32 20.78 -5.93
C TYR A 604 3.09 20.64 -7.43
N ASN A 605 3.96 21.24 -8.22
CA ASN A 605 3.87 21.27 -9.68
C ASN A 605 5.26 20.98 -10.27
N PRO A 606 5.69 19.71 -10.27
CA PRO A 606 7.00 19.31 -10.76
C PRO A 606 7.11 19.43 -12.28
N PRO A 607 8.33 19.65 -12.81
CA PRO A 607 8.54 19.81 -14.24
C PRO A 607 8.40 18.50 -15.03
N ILE A 608 8.54 17.33 -14.42
CA ILE A 608 8.36 16.02 -15.06
C ILE A 608 7.10 15.37 -14.53
N ALA A 609 6.21 14.94 -15.42
CA ALA A 609 5.04 14.13 -15.13
C ALA A 609 5.22 12.70 -15.63
N LEU A 610 5.13 11.72 -14.73
CA LEU A 610 4.92 10.33 -15.07
C LEU A 610 3.41 10.10 -15.23
N VAL A 611 2.97 9.78 -16.44
CA VAL A 611 1.56 9.75 -16.81
C VAL A 611 1.15 8.34 -17.17
N TYR A 612 0.06 7.85 -16.57
CA TYR A 612 -0.55 6.60 -17.00
C TYR A 612 -2.06 6.76 -17.22
N ASP A 613 -2.62 5.90 -18.07
CA ASP A 613 -4.06 5.79 -18.30
C ASP A 613 -4.61 4.51 -17.67
N GLU A 614 -5.51 4.67 -16.71
CA GLU A 614 -6.13 3.52 -16.04
C GLU A 614 -7.05 2.70 -16.98
N THR A 615 -7.67 3.36 -17.97
CA THR A 615 -8.48 2.67 -18.98
C THR A 615 -7.61 1.78 -19.84
N SER A 616 -6.44 2.24 -20.25
CA SER A 616 -5.47 1.47 -21.03
C SER A 616 -5.01 0.20 -20.35
N MET A 617 -5.00 0.16 -19.00
CA MET A 617 -4.64 -1.05 -18.26
C MET A 617 -5.61 -2.20 -18.48
N ASN A 618 -6.84 -1.92 -18.91
CA ASN A 618 -7.83 -2.94 -19.26
C ASN A 618 -7.61 -3.55 -20.65
N TYR A 619 -6.73 -2.94 -21.46
CA TYR A 619 -6.30 -3.40 -22.78
C TYR A 619 -4.93 -4.08 -22.75
N VAL A 620 -4.27 -4.14 -21.60
CA VAL A 620 -2.97 -4.79 -21.44
C VAL A 620 -3.18 -6.24 -21.00
N GLY A 621 -2.59 -7.15 -21.75
CA GLY A 621 -2.59 -8.57 -21.47
C GLY A 621 -1.31 -9.06 -20.82
N ARG A 622 -0.96 -10.31 -21.09
CA ARG A 622 0.24 -10.97 -20.56
C ARG A 622 1.37 -10.99 -21.60
N PRO A 623 2.61 -10.98 -21.21
CA PRO A 623 3.13 -10.72 -19.85
C PRO A 623 3.27 -9.22 -19.57
N SER A 624 2.49 -8.69 -18.67
CA SER A 624 2.53 -7.27 -18.33
C SER A 624 3.83 -6.83 -17.63
N GLY A 625 4.55 -7.75 -17.02
CA GLY A 625 5.80 -7.45 -16.30
C GLY A 625 6.91 -6.87 -17.19
N VAL A 626 6.99 -7.28 -18.46
CA VAL A 626 8.01 -6.81 -19.42
C VAL A 626 7.55 -5.62 -20.26
N THR A 627 6.28 -5.24 -20.16
CA THR A 627 5.67 -4.10 -20.84
C THR A 627 5.34 -3.02 -19.82
N THR A 628 4.07 -2.86 -19.45
CA THR A 628 3.63 -1.82 -18.53
C THR A 628 4.32 -1.87 -17.17
N GLY A 629 4.53 -3.04 -16.61
CA GLY A 629 5.25 -3.20 -15.33
C GLY A 629 6.71 -2.76 -15.43
N GLY A 630 7.40 -3.15 -16.50
CA GLY A 630 8.77 -2.71 -16.80
C GLY A 630 8.85 -1.19 -16.99
N ILE A 631 7.99 -0.64 -17.84
CA ILE A 631 7.96 0.81 -18.14
C ILE A 631 7.63 1.60 -16.87
N MET A 632 6.52 1.30 -16.19
CA MET A 632 6.05 2.07 -15.04
C MET A 632 6.93 1.90 -13.81
N GLY A 633 7.41 0.67 -13.55
CA GLY A 633 8.30 0.39 -12.42
C GLY A 633 9.66 1.09 -12.56
N CYS A 634 10.27 0.99 -13.75
CA CYS A 634 11.55 1.64 -14.05
C CYS A 634 11.42 3.16 -14.05
N ALA A 635 10.38 3.72 -14.68
CA ALA A 635 10.18 5.16 -14.71
C ALA A 635 10.09 5.77 -13.29
N ARG A 636 9.31 5.14 -12.39
CA ARG A 636 9.23 5.57 -10.97
C ARG A 636 10.58 5.53 -10.26
N ARG A 637 11.42 4.56 -10.60
CA ARG A 637 12.75 4.43 -10.02
C ARG A 637 13.71 5.45 -10.61
N TYR A 638 13.90 5.41 -11.92
CA TYR A 638 14.96 6.18 -12.57
C TYR A 638 14.74 7.68 -12.54
N VAL A 639 13.48 8.16 -12.53
CA VAL A 639 13.24 9.60 -12.36
C VAL A 639 13.78 10.12 -11.04
N ASN A 640 13.83 9.28 -9.99
CA ASN A 640 14.38 9.63 -8.69
C ASN A 640 15.93 9.68 -8.66
N TYR A 641 16.61 9.28 -9.74
CA TYR A 641 18.07 9.40 -9.88
C TYR A 641 18.48 10.64 -10.66
N THR A 642 17.53 11.34 -11.28
CA THR A 642 17.83 12.48 -12.17
C THR A 642 18.20 13.77 -11.46
N GLY A 643 17.98 13.90 -10.16
CA GLY A 643 18.13 15.19 -9.46
C GLY A 643 17.04 16.21 -9.83
N ILE A 644 15.93 15.76 -10.45
CA ILE A 644 14.86 16.60 -10.96
C ILE A 644 13.52 16.23 -10.27
N PRO A 645 12.75 17.21 -9.77
CA PRO A 645 11.43 16.95 -9.22
C PRO A 645 10.47 16.33 -10.23
N SER A 646 9.70 15.31 -9.79
CA SER A 646 8.72 14.62 -10.63
C SER A 646 7.40 14.36 -9.90
N GLY A 647 6.33 14.11 -10.65
CA GLY A 647 5.00 13.77 -10.14
C GLY A 647 4.34 12.62 -10.91
N GLN A 648 3.27 12.06 -10.34
CA GLN A 648 2.54 10.91 -10.86
C GLN A 648 1.08 11.29 -11.15
N TYR A 649 0.65 11.17 -12.39
CA TYR A 649 -0.62 11.69 -12.90
C TYR A 649 -1.41 10.64 -13.66
N LEU A 650 -2.73 10.75 -13.60
CA LEU A 650 -3.63 10.12 -14.56
C LEU A 650 -3.62 10.92 -15.89
N LEU A 651 -3.80 10.22 -16.99
CA LEU A 651 -3.78 10.80 -18.34
C LEU A 651 -4.73 12.00 -18.50
N ASP A 652 -5.93 11.88 -18.01
CA ASP A 652 -6.94 12.92 -18.15
C ASP A 652 -6.58 14.25 -17.47
N ASP A 653 -5.67 14.25 -16.48
CA ASP A 653 -5.15 15.49 -15.90
C ASP A 653 -4.28 16.28 -16.90
N ILE A 654 -3.59 15.58 -17.78
CA ILE A 654 -2.78 16.19 -18.85
C ILE A 654 -3.66 16.61 -20.02
N LEU A 655 -4.58 15.73 -20.44
CA LEU A 655 -5.47 16.00 -21.58
C LEU A 655 -6.41 17.18 -21.31
N GLU A 656 -6.93 17.27 -20.09
CA GLU A 656 -7.83 18.34 -19.64
C GLU A 656 -7.09 19.57 -19.06
N ASN A 657 -5.77 19.63 -19.24
CA ASN A 657 -4.92 20.73 -18.77
C ASN A 657 -5.07 21.06 -17.27
N ARG A 658 -5.38 20.05 -16.43
CA ARG A 658 -5.36 20.18 -14.96
C ARG A 658 -3.95 20.15 -14.37
N ALA A 659 -2.97 19.72 -15.14
CA ALA A 659 -1.54 19.80 -14.87
C ALA A 659 -0.79 20.26 -16.13
N SER A 660 0.28 21.04 -15.94
CA SER A 660 1.06 21.61 -17.04
C SER A 660 2.57 21.44 -16.77
N PRO A 661 3.08 20.18 -16.76
CA PRO A 661 4.51 19.93 -16.65
C PRO A 661 5.26 20.39 -17.91
N LYS A 662 6.58 20.55 -17.81
CA LYS A 662 7.41 20.81 -18.99
C LYS A 662 7.65 19.57 -19.84
N LEU A 663 7.70 18.39 -19.19
CA LEU A 663 7.92 17.10 -19.83
C LEU A 663 6.87 16.09 -19.35
N ASN A 664 6.08 15.56 -20.29
CA ASN A 664 5.19 14.44 -20.09
C ASN A 664 5.89 13.13 -20.45
N VAL A 665 5.82 12.13 -19.60
CA VAL A 665 6.28 10.77 -19.88
C VAL A 665 5.05 9.87 -19.89
N PHE A 666 4.54 9.54 -21.09
CA PHE A 666 3.36 8.70 -21.28
C PHE A 666 3.76 7.23 -21.22
N LEU A 667 3.48 6.57 -20.07
CA LEU A 667 4.05 5.26 -19.74
C LEU A 667 3.28 4.07 -20.32
N ASN A 668 1.95 4.07 -20.16
CA ASN A 668 1.10 2.95 -20.62
C ASN A 668 -0.18 3.46 -21.29
N VAL A 669 -0.11 4.51 -22.04
CA VAL A 669 -1.26 5.13 -22.71
C VAL A 669 -1.58 4.35 -23.99
N VAL A 670 -1.98 3.09 -23.84
CA VAL A 670 -2.10 2.11 -24.93
C VAL A 670 -3.40 2.28 -25.72
N ALA A 671 -4.50 2.62 -25.06
CA ALA A 671 -5.84 2.63 -25.63
C ALA A 671 -6.45 4.03 -25.60
N LEU A 672 -6.67 4.62 -26.77
CA LEU A 672 -7.21 5.98 -26.92
C LEU A 672 -8.39 6.01 -27.90
N ASP A 673 -9.41 6.83 -27.61
CA ASP A 673 -10.39 7.22 -28.59
C ASP A 673 -9.91 8.43 -29.43
N ALA A 674 -10.69 8.80 -30.43
CA ALA A 674 -10.34 9.88 -31.35
C ALA A 674 -10.16 11.23 -30.64
N ASP A 675 -11.02 11.57 -29.68
CA ASP A 675 -10.92 12.80 -28.91
C ASP A 675 -9.64 12.82 -28.05
N GLN A 676 -9.34 11.71 -27.38
CA GLN A 676 -8.12 11.58 -26.60
C GLN A 676 -6.85 11.67 -27.45
N ARG A 677 -6.82 11.08 -28.65
CA ARG A 677 -5.69 11.22 -29.59
C ARG A 677 -5.48 12.69 -29.99
N LYS A 678 -6.56 13.39 -30.32
CA LYS A 678 -6.51 14.83 -30.63
C LYS A 678 -5.97 15.64 -29.45
N LYS A 679 -6.53 15.46 -28.25
CA LYS A 679 -6.06 16.15 -27.05
C LYS A 679 -4.61 15.83 -26.70
N MET A 680 -4.15 14.64 -27.00
CA MET A 680 -2.76 14.25 -26.82
C MET A 680 -1.82 15.00 -27.74
N ARG A 681 -2.23 15.22 -29.00
CA ARG A 681 -1.51 16.12 -29.94
C ARG A 681 -1.49 17.56 -29.43
N GLU A 682 -2.59 18.07 -28.93
CA GLU A 682 -2.66 19.39 -28.32
C GLU A 682 -1.76 19.49 -27.07
N ALA A 683 -1.65 18.43 -26.25
CA ALA A 683 -0.74 18.39 -25.12
C ALA A 683 0.74 18.45 -25.55
N SER A 684 1.09 17.86 -26.70
CA SER A 684 2.44 17.92 -27.25
C SER A 684 2.85 19.33 -27.73
N GLU A 685 1.88 20.15 -28.09
CA GLU A 685 2.13 21.57 -28.42
C GLU A 685 2.40 22.45 -27.17
N ARG A 686 1.94 21.98 -26.01
CA ARG A 686 2.15 22.69 -24.73
C ARG A 686 3.42 22.26 -24.00
N SER A 687 3.83 21.00 -24.15
CA SER A 687 4.90 20.38 -23.38
C SER A 687 5.68 19.38 -24.23
N ALA A 688 6.94 19.18 -23.89
CA ALA A 688 7.70 18.06 -24.43
C ALA A 688 7.10 16.71 -24.00
N SER A 689 7.31 15.67 -24.78
CA SER A 689 6.71 14.37 -24.52
C SER A 689 7.64 13.20 -24.82
N ILE A 690 7.61 12.18 -23.97
CA ILE A 690 8.14 10.83 -24.26
C ILE A 690 6.94 9.91 -24.40
N TYR A 691 6.80 9.26 -25.53
CA TYR A 691 5.79 8.26 -25.81
C TYR A 691 6.41 6.87 -25.69
N CYS A 692 5.88 6.05 -24.79
CA CYS A 692 6.45 4.74 -24.49
C CYS A 692 5.69 3.64 -25.21
N TRP A 693 6.44 2.75 -25.88
CA TRP A 693 6.01 1.51 -26.48
C TRP A 693 4.74 1.65 -27.34
N ALA A 694 3.61 1.09 -26.93
CA ALA A 694 2.35 0.96 -27.65
C ALA A 694 1.41 2.16 -27.47
N THR A 695 1.93 3.39 -27.24
CA THR A 695 1.10 4.58 -27.01
C THR A 695 0.10 4.80 -28.14
N GLY A 696 -1.20 4.68 -27.86
CA GLY A 696 -2.30 4.87 -28.82
C GLY A 696 -2.61 3.68 -29.72
N TYR A 697 -1.95 2.53 -29.57
CA TYR A 697 -2.07 1.39 -30.49
C TYR A 697 -3.47 0.79 -30.52
N ALA A 698 -4.18 0.71 -29.39
CA ALA A 698 -5.56 0.25 -29.35
C ALA A 698 -6.53 1.42 -29.62
N ASP A 699 -7.13 1.43 -30.78
CA ASP A 699 -8.14 2.41 -31.18
C ASP A 699 -9.51 2.04 -30.61
N LYS A 700 -9.90 2.77 -29.54
CA LYS A 700 -11.19 2.55 -28.87
C LYS A 700 -12.38 2.95 -29.75
N THR A 701 -12.21 3.90 -30.66
CA THR A 701 -13.27 4.38 -31.55
C THR A 701 -13.62 3.32 -32.56
N ASN A 702 -12.61 2.78 -33.26
CA ASN A 702 -12.80 1.81 -34.34
C ASN A 702 -12.65 0.36 -33.87
N LYS A 703 -12.41 0.14 -32.57
CA LYS A 703 -12.27 -1.19 -31.91
C LYS A 703 -11.28 -2.11 -32.63
N LYS A 704 -10.08 -1.62 -32.87
CA LYS A 704 -9.01 -2.36 -33.54
C LYS A 704 -7.64 -1.96 -33.04
N LEU A 705 -6.64 -2.79 -33.28
CA LEU A 705 -5.23 -2.40 -33.15
C LEU A 705 -4.79 -1.65 -34.43
N SER A 706 -4.14 -0.49 -34.30
CA SER A 706 -3.79 0.36 -35.43
C SER A 706 -2.51 1.13 -35.18
N VAL A 707 -1.55 1.02 -36.08
CA VAL A 707 -0.37 1.89 -36.13
C VAL A 707 -0.71 3.33 -36.54
N ASP A 708 -1.77 3.51 -37.33
CA ASP A 708 -2.25 4.86 -37.70
C ASP A 708 -2.75 5.61 -36.45
N ALA A 709 -3.37 4.91 -35.52
CA ALA A 709 -3.80 5.49 -34.24
C ALA A 709 -2.61 5.96 -33.39
N ILE A 710 -1.46 5.28 -33.47
CA ILE A 710 -0.20 5.77 -32.87
C ILE A 710 0.22 7.08 -33.53
N LYS A 711 0.21 7.14 -34.86
CA LYS A 711 0.55 8.36 -35.62
C LYS A 711 -0.37 9.52 -35.25
N GLU A 712 -1.69 9.28 -35.20
CA GLU A 712 -2.66 10.29 -34.80
C GLU A 712 -2.40 10.81 -33.37
N ALA A 713 -2.07 9.92 -32.43
CA ALA A 713 -1.82 10.27 -31.01
C ALA A 713 -0.47 10.98 -30.79
N THR A 714 0.59 10.50 -31.46
CA THR A 714 1.97 10.89 -31.13
C THR A 714 2.62 11.78 -32.22
N GLY A 715 2.13 11.73 -33.46
CA GLY A 715 2.75 12.32 -34.64
C GLY A 715 3.87 11.47 -35.24
N PHE A 716 4.22 10.36 -34.63
CA PHE A 716 5.19 9.42 -35.20
C PHE A 716 4.49 8.34 -36.02
N GLU A 717 4.83 8.23 -37.29
CA GLU A 717 4.52 7.04 -38.06
C GLU A 717 5.41 5.90 -37.60
N VAL A 718 4.82 4.71 -37.39
CA VAL A 718 5.58 3.57 -36.87
C VAL A 718 5.27 2.29 -37.64
N LYS A 719 6.24 1.36 -37.65
CA LYS A 719 6.04 -0.02 -38.11
C LYS A 719 5.95 -0.93 -36.89
N ALA A 720 4.98 -1.83 -36.88
CA ALA A 720 4.93 -2.89 -35.87
C ALA A 720 5.93 -3.99 -36.23
N LEU A 721 6.80 -4.33 -35.32
CA LEU A 721 7.77 -5.44 -35.42
C LEU A 721 7.15 -6.66 -34.73
N THR A 722 6.83 -7.68 -35.48
CA THR A 722 6.17 -8.91 -35.01
C THR A 722 7.13 -10.09 -34.93
N THR A 723 8.37 -9.95 -35.39
CA THR A 723 9.42 -10.94 -35.20
C THR A 723 9.95 -10.90 -33.76
N PRO A 724 10.22 -12.05 -33.11
CA PRO A 724 10.80 -12.07 -31.77
C PRO A 724 12.10 -11.26 -31.71
N THR A 725 12.06 -10.15 -30.98
CA THR A 725 13.15 -9.17 -30.87
C THR A 725 13.51 -8.96 -29.40
N SER A 726 14.78 -8.72 -29.12
CA SER A 726 15.25 -8.44 -27.76
C SER A 726 14.64 -7.17 -27.21
N THR A 727 14.34 -7.18 -25.92
CA THR A 727 13.96 -5.97 -25.16
C THR A 727 15.13 -5.00 -24.95
N ILE A 728 16.37 -5.42 -25.28
CA ILE A 728 17.58 -4.60 -25.19
C ILE A 728 17.77 -3.87 -26.53
N VAL A 729 18.09 -2.60 -26.42
CA VAL A 729 18.45 -1.73 -27.55
C VAL A 729 19.90 -1.27 -27.43
N SER A 730 20.53 -0.95 -28.57
CA SER A 730 21.91 -0.45 -28.63
C SER A 730 21.89 1.03 -29.04
N SER A 731 22.67 1.84 -28.35
CA SER A 731 22.83 3.26 -28.68
C SER A 731 23.55 3.47 -29.99
N THR A 732 23.08 4.47 -30.75
CA THR A 732 23.79 4.98 -31.92
C THR A 732 24.94 5.94 -31.48
N PRO A 733 25.80 6.42 -32.39
CA PRO A 733 26.76 7.48 -32.06
C PRO A 733 26.10 8.72 -31.47
N GLU A 734 24.91 9.10 -31.95
CA GLU A 734 24.10 10.20 -31.42
C GLU A 734 23.58 9.90 -30.02
N GLY A 735 23.18 8.65 -29.76
CA GLY A 735 22.77 8.20 -28.43
C GLY A 735 23.90 8.24 -27.42
N LEU A 736 25.10 7.81 -27.81
CA LEU A 736 26.30 7.89 -26.96
C LEU A 736 26.67 9.36 -26.65
N LYS A 737 26.58 10.26 -27.65
CA LYS A 737 26.76 11.71 -27.41
C LYS A 737 25.69 12.30 -26.48
N ALA A 738 24.47 11.75 -26.51
CA ALA A 738 23.37 12.10 -25.59
C ALA A 738 23.59 11.56 -24.17
N GLY A 739 24.67 10.81 -23.93
CA GLY A 739 25.00 10.19 -22.63
C GLY A 739 24.27 8.88 -22.35
N LEU A 740 23.65 8.26 -23.37
CA LEU A 740 23.00 6.97 -23.20
C LEU A 740 24.06 5.86 -23.09
N PRO A 741 23.81 4.80 -22.27
CA PRO A 741 24.69 3.66 -22.18
C PRO A 741 24.72 2.90 -23.53
N GLU A 742 25.82 2.18 -23.79
CA GLU A 742 26.01 1.42 -25.03
C GLU A 742 24.82 0.49 -25.35
N LYS A 743 24.30 -0.15 -24.30
CA LYS A 743 23.09 -1.00 -24.34
C LYS A 743 22.21 -0.74 -23.13
N PHE A 744 20.91 -0.73 -23.34
CA PHE A 744 19.94 -0.65 -22.25
C PHE A 744 18.65 -1.40 -22.60
N GLY A 745 17.90 -1.81 -21.61
CA GLY A 745 16.67 -2.58 -21.80
C GLY A 745 16.27 -3.33 -20.53
N TYR A 746 15.15 -4.08 -20.57
CA TYR A 746 14.51 -4.67 -19.38
C TYR A 746 14.92 -6.14 -19.25
N GLN A 747 15.55 -6.87 -19.42
CA GLN A 747 15.97 -8.29 -19.26
C GLN A 747 16.79 -8.78 -20.46
N THR A 748 17.95 -9.29 -20.15
CA THR A 748 18.95 -9.66 -21.16
C THR A 748 18.51 -10.76 -22.11
N ASN A 749 17.63 -11.67 -21.68
CA ASN A 749 17.26 -12.87 -22.46
C ASN A 749 15.79 -12.90 -22.89
N HIS A 750 15.04 -11.82 -22.72
CA HIS A 750 13.63 -11.78 -23.10
C HIS A 750 13.46 -11.28 -24.52
N LYS A 751 12.70 -12.03 -25.34
CA LYS A 751 12.28 -11.61 -26.68
C LYS A 751 10.78 -11.41 -26.70
N MET A 752 10.34 -10.31 -27.30
CA MET A 752 8.95 -9.97 -27.51
C MET A 752 8.61 -9.97 -29.01
N THR A 753 7.34 -10.22 -29.30
CA THR A 753 6.80 -10.22 -30.68
C THR A 753 6.01 -8.97 -31.02
N LEU A 754 6.08 -7.90 -30.19
CA LEU A 754 5.41 -6.63 -30.45
C LEU A 754 6.28 -5.49 -29.98
N PHE A 755 6.96 -4.87 -30.95
CA PHE A 755 7.63 -3.58 -30.79
C PHE A 755 7.19 -2.62 -31.89
N PHE A 756 7.54 -1.35 -31.73
CA PHE A 756 7.22 -0.29 -32.69
C PHE A 756 8.49 0.43 -33.10
N SER A 757 8.74 0.50 -34.40
CA SER A 757 9.88 1.22 -34.95
C SER A 757 9.39 2.48 -35.68
N PRO A 758 9.80 3.70 -35.25
CA PRO A 758 9.45 4.93 -35.94
C PRO A 758 10.00 4.97 -37.36
N VAL A 759 9.19 5.45 -38.31
CA VAL A 759 9.63 5.84 -39.64
C VAL A 759 10.35 7.18 -39.51
N ILE A 760 11.57 7.25 -40.03
CA ILE A 760 12.44 8.42 -39.85
C ILE A 760 12.04 9.50 -40.84
N GLU A 761 11.81 10.69 -40.35
CA GLU A 761 11.57 11.91 -41.11
C GLU A 761 12.81 12.82 -41.08
N ALA A 762 12.84 13.79 -41.99
CA ALA A 762 13.95 14.77 -42.05
C ALA A 762 14.08 15.54 -40.73
N GLY A 763 15.28 15.52 -40.15
CA GLY A 763 15.58 16.16 -38.85
C GLY A 763 15.36 15.28 -37.62
N ASP A 764 14.87 14.05 -37.78
CA ASP A 764 14.80 13.08 -36.70
C ASP A 764 16.19 12.58 -36.28
N ILE A 765 16.40 12.40 -34.99
CA ILE A 765 17.63 11.89 -34.38
C ILE A 765 17.37 10.49 -33.84
N VAL A 766 18.00 9.48 -34.43
CA VAL A 766 17.92 8.10 -33.93
C VAL A 766 18.92 7.94 -32.79
N LEU A 767 18.45 7.70 -31.58
CA LEU A 767 19.27 7.56 -30.38
C LEU A 767 19.62 6.11 -30.08
N ALA A 768 18.73 5.17 -30.40
CA ALA A 768 18.98 3.73 -30.20
C ALA A 768 18.26 2.89 -31.25
N LYS A 769 18.78 1.66 -31.48
CA LYS A 769 18.25 0.68 -32.42
C LYS A 769 18.02 -0.66 -31.76
N TYR A 770 17.04 -1.41 -32.27
CA TYR A 770 16.85 -2.84 -31.96
C TYR A 770 17.98 -3.71 -32.55
N GLU A 771 18.07 -4.98 -32.10
CA GLU A 771 19.01 -5.95 -32.68
C GLU A 771 18.78 -6.19 -34.19
N THR A 772 17.60 -5.87 -34.69
CA THR A 772 17.25 -5.95 -36.12
C THR A 772 17.81 -4.80 -36.95
N GLY A 773 18.37 -3.77 -36.32
CA GLY A 773 18.81 -2.53 -36.98
C GLY A 773 17.73 -1.45 -37.09
N ASP A 774 16.47 -1.77 -36.79
CA ASP A 774 15.37 -0.83 -36.84
C ASP A 774 15.50 0.23 -35.74
N PRO A 775 15.10 1.50 -35.99
CA PRO A 775 15.03 2.56 -34.97
C PRO A 775 14.16 2.14 -33.78
N ALA A 776 14.67 2.34 -32.57
CA ALA A 776 13.97 2.02 -31.32
C ALA A 776 13.65 3.27 -30.48
N VAL A 777 14.58 4.24 -30.45
CA VAL A 777 14.41 5.51 -29.75
C VAL A 777 14.73 6.65 -30.70
N VAL A 778 13.75 7.51 -30.94
CA VAL A 778 13.84 8.60 -31.91
C VAL A 778 13.38 9.90 -31.28
N LEU A 779 14.21 10.92 -31.37
CA LEU A 779 13.93 12.28 -30.94
C LEU A 779 13.59 13.15 -32.17
N ARG A 780 12.49 13.88 -32.08
CA ARG A 780 12.04 14.88 -33.09
C ARG A 780 12.03 16.26 -32.46
N LYS A 781 12.70 17.24 -33.13
CA LYS A 781 12.79 18.63 -32.68
C LYS A 781 12.13 19.63 -33.65
N THR A 782 11.47 19.12 -34.66
CA THR A 782 10.85 19.97 -35.73
C THR A 782 9.61 20.72 -35.26
N GLY A 783 9.02 20.36 -34.12
CA GLY A 783 7.86 21.02 -33.52
C GLY A 783 8.24 22.11 -32.51
N LYS A 784 7.21 22.66 -31.84
CA LYS A 784 7.39 23.66 -30.78
C LYS A 784 8.14 23.13 -29.57
N ASN A 785 7.92 21.87 -29.22
CA ASN A 785 8.57 21.19 -28.11
C ASN A 785 9.20 19.88 -28.60
N PRO A 786 10.32 19.42 -27.98
CA PRO A 786 10.91 18.15 -28.33
C PRO A 786 9.94 16.99 -28.06
N GLN A 787 9.87 16.04 -28.99
CA GLN A 787 9.06 14.84 -28.89
C GLN A 787 9.97 13.61 -29.05
N MET A 788 9.82 12.61 -28.18
CA MET A 788 10.56 11.35 -28.27
C MET A 788 9.60 10.19 -28.37
N PHE A 789 9.80 9.32 -29.34
CA PHE A 789 9.15 8.01 -29.38
C PHE A 789 10.15 6.96 -28.90
N MET A 790 9.76 6.20 -27.88
CA MET A 790 10.55 5.15 -27.29
C MET A 790 9.84 3.82 -27.46
N GLY A 791 10.21 3.05 -28.47
CA GLY A 791 9.64 1.75 -28.74
C GLY A 791 10.10 0.66 -27.77
N ALA A 792 11.20 0.91 -27.06
CA ALA A 792 11.70 0.02 -26.00
C ALA A 792 10.80 0.04 -24.76
N THR A 793 10.85 -1.03 -23.98
CA THR A 793 10.00 -1.22 -22.77
C THR A 793 10.68 -0.80 -21.47
N ILE A 794 11.74 0.00 -21.53
CA ILE A 794 12.39 0.56 -20.34
C ILE A 794 12.76 2.03 -20.56
N ILE A 795 12.49 2.84 -19.56
CA ILE A 795 13.03 4.21 -19.44
C ILE A 795 14.20 4.18 -18.49
N SER A 796 15.35 4.71 -18.92
CA SER A 796 16.52 4.91 -18.08
C SER A 796 16.61 6.35 -17.54
N GLU A 797 17.48 6.57 -16.53
CA GLU A 797 17.72 7.91 -16.01
C GLU A 797 18.38 8.81 -17.06
N GLU A 798 19.24 8.26 -17.92
CA GLU A 798 19.95 9.03 -18.95
C GLU A 798 18.99 9.57 -19.99
N ILE A 799 17.99 8.79 -20.43
CA ILE A 799 16.91 9.25 -21.32
C ILE A 799 16.15 10.41 -20.68
N LEU A 800 15.78 10.26 -19.41
CA LEU A 800 15.05 11.30 -18.67
C LEU A 800 15.89 12.58 -18.52
N ARG A 801 17.19 12.45 -18.15
CA ARG A 801 18.12 13.57 -18.06
C ARG A 801 18.31 14.25 -19.41
N TYR A 802 18.51 13.47 -20.47
CA TYR A 802 18.67 13.98 -21.82
C TYR A 802 17.45 14.81 -22.26
N MET A 803 16.25 14.25 -22.15
CA MET A 803 15.02 14.97 -22.48
C MET A 803 14.80 16.20 -21.59
N ALA A 804 15.11 16.11 -20.30
CA ALA A 804 15.03 17.26 -19.41
C ALA A 804 15.97 18.39 -19.81
N ASN A 805 17.18 18.08 -20.24
CA ASN A 805 18.14 19.06 -20.77
C ASN A 805 17.63 19.71 -22.07
N GLU A 806 17.08 18.90 -23.01
CA GLU A 806 16.49 19.40 -24.24
C GLU A 806 15.32 20.37 -23.99
N CYS A 807 14.61 20.19 -22.86
CA CYS A 807 13.49 21.03 -22.44
C CYS A 807 13.91 22.22 -21.55
N GLY A 808 15.20 22.39 -21.27
CA GLY A 808 15.69 23.42 -20.35
C GLY A 808 15.14 23.23 -18.93
N ILE A 809 14.92 21.99 -18.50
CA ILE A 809 14.48 21.66 -17.14
C ILE A 809 15.69 21.66 -16.22
N HIS A 810 15.57 22.37 -15.10
CA HIS A 810 16.62 22.44 -14.10
C HIS A 810 16.78 21.12 -13.35
N SER A 811 18.00 20.59 -13.33
CA SER A 811 18.42 19.54 -12.41
C SER A 811 19.15 20.19 -11.23
N TYR A 812 18.72 19.89 -10.02
CA TYR A 812 19.37 20.39 -8.80
C TYR A 812 20.76 19.80 -8.58
N THR A 813 20.97 18.58 -9.02
CA THR A 813 22.26 17.90 -8.96
C THR A 813 22.43 16.92 -10.11
N LYS A 814 23.68 16.73 -10.54
CA LYS A 814 24.05 15.72 -11.54
C LYS A 814 24.30 14.35 -10.91
N GLN A 815 24.62 14.30 -9.62
CA GLN A 815 24.81 13.07 -8.87
C GLN A 815 23.45 12.35 -8.70
N PRO A 816 23.45 11.02 -8.62
CA PRO A 816 22.22 10.25 -8.40
C PRO A 816 21.54 10.63 -7.08
N ALA A 817 20.42 11.33 -7.18
CA ALA A 817 19.68 11.78 -6.01
C ALA A 817 18.19 11.97 -6.31
N SER A 818 17.33 11.61 -5.34
CA SER A 818 15.92 12.02 -5.36
C SER A 818 15.79 13.47 -4.92
N VAL A 819 15.17 14.30 -5.75
CA VAL A 819 14.94 15.71 -5.43
C VAL A 819 13.44 16.02 -5.50
N TYR A 820 12.96 16.70 -4.46
CA TYR A 820 11.63 17.28 -4.40
C TYR A 820 11.72 18.74 -4.01
N ALA A 821 11.01 19.62 -4.69
CA ALA A 821 11.07 21.05 -4.46
C ALA A 821 9.69 21.69 -4.57
N ASN A 822 9.31 22.50 -3.58
CA ASN A 822 8.06 23.25 -3.60
C ASN A 822 8.23 24.55 -2.78
N GLY A 823 8.07 25.69 -3.45
CA GLY A 823 8.22 27.00 -2.83
C GLY A 823 9.64 27.20 -2.27
N ALA A 824 9.73 27.38 -0.96
CA ALA A 824 11.02 27.62 -0.29
C ALA A 824 11.69 26.32 0.21
N TYR A 825 11.14 25.17 -0.06
CA TYR A 825 11.64 23.90 0.47
C TYR A 825 12.17 22.99 -0.63
N VAL A 826 13.34 22.40 -0.37
CA VAL A 826 13.98 21.40 -1.24
C VAL A 826 14.43 20.23 -0.37
N SER A 827 14.14 19.02 -0.82
CA SER A 827 14.64 17.78 -0.24
C SER A 827 15.52 17.07 -1.25
N ILE A 828 16.70 16.66 -0.81
CA ILE A 828 17.69 15.89 -1.59
C ILE A 828 18.00 14.63 -0.80
N THR A 829 17.84 13.46 -1.41
CA THR A 829 18.24 12.17 -0.84
C THR A 829 19.30 11.55 -1.73
N ALA A 830 20.48 11.31 -1.19
CA ALA A 830 21.59 10.74 -1.93
C ALA A 830 21.41 9.23 -2.19
N HIS A 831 21.66 8.79 -3.42
CA HIS A 831 21.69 7.35 -3.78
C HIS A 831 23.12 6.80 -3.82
N THR A 832 24.11 7.67 -3.86
CA THR A 832 25.54 7.33 -3.88
C THR A 832 26.26 8.07 -2.74
N LYS A 833 27.39 7.50 -2.30
CA LYS A 833 28.27 8.15 -1.32
C LYS A 833 29.32 8.98 -2.06
N GLU A 834 29.08 10.28 -2.13
CA GLU A 834 29.97 11.24 -2.81
C GLU A 834 29.62 12.68 -2.42
N THR A 835 30.41 13.64 -2.92
CA THR A 835 30.05 15.06 -2.81
C THR A 835 28.97 15.40 -3.83
N HIS A 836 27.79 15.77 -3.36
CA HIS A 836 26.68 16.26 -4.17
C HIS A 836 26.77 17.76 -4.34
N THR A 837 27.02 18.20 -5.57
CA THR A 837 26.98 19.63 -5.96
C THR A 837 25.53 19.99 -6.28
N VAL A 838 24.94 20.87 -5.47
CA VAL A 838 23.52 21.23 -5.57
C VAL A 838 23.37 22.69 -5.97
N ASP A 839 22.75 22.94 -7.12
CA ASP A 839 22.40 24.25 -7.63
C ASP A 839 20.96 24.62 -7.25
N PHE A 840 20.81 25.56 -6.33
CA PHE A 840 19.52 26.07 -5.85
C PHE A 840 18.95 27.22 -6.71
N LYS A 841 19.70 27.68 -7.71
CA LYS A 841 19.33 28.82 -8.57
C LYS A 841 18.92 30.09 -7.81
N THR A 842 19.59 30.37 -6.73
CA THR A 842 19.28 31.54 -5.89
C THR A 842 20.48 31.90 -5.03
N ASP A 843 20.73 33.19 -4.84
CA ASP A 843 21.79 33.72 -3.96
C ASP A 843 21.35 33.81 -2.48
N LYS A 844 20.20 33.27 -2.14
CA LYS A 844 19.66 33.29 -0.78
C LYS A 844 20.40 32.30 0.12
N LYS A 845 20.33 32.58 1.43
CA LYS A 845 20.83 31.65 2.45
C LYS A 845 19.98 30.37 2.46
N ILE A 846 20.63 29.25 2.74
CA ILE A 846 20.09 27.92 2.80
C ILE A 846 20.17 27.39 4.23
N TYR A 847 19.08 26.90 4.78
CA TYR A 847 18.99 26.41 6.16
C TYR A 847 18.51 24.97 6.20
N ASP A 848 19.14 24.14 7.01
CA ASP A 848 18.65 22.79 7.30
C ASP A 848 17.33 22.86 8.09
N VAL A 849 16.33 22.08 7.69
CA VAL A 849 15.01 22.09 8.33
C VAL A 849 15.03 21.35 9.68
N PHE A 850 15.83 20.28 9.80
CA PHE A 850 15.88 19.47 11.01
C PHE A 850 16.69 20.15 12.12
N THR A 851 17.82 20.77 11.79
CA THR A 851 18.70 21.42 12.78
C THR A 851 18.43 22.92 12.90
N GLY A 852 17.96 23.57 11.84
CA GLY A 852 17.81 25.02 11.73
C GLY A 852 19.13 25.76 11.51
N GLU A 853 20.21 25.06 11.23
CA GLU A 853 21.54 25.63 10.94
C GLU A 853 21.58 26.25 9.54
N GLU A 854 22.38 27.30 9.38
CA GLU A 854 22.71 27.83 8.07
C GLU A 854 23.77 26.95 7.41
N LEU A 855 23.43 26.40 6.25
CA LEU A 855 24.30 25.51 5.47
C LEU A 855 25.21 26.28 4.52
N GLY A 856 24.84 27.51 4.18
CA GLY A 856 25.59 28.38 3.27
C GLY A 856 24.67 29.33 2.51
N GLN A 857 25.25 30.00 1.51
CA GLN A 857 24.57 30.91 0.59
C GLN A 857 24.69 30.35 -0.81
N GLY A 858 23.57 30.29 -1.54
CA GLY A 858 23.55 29.81 -2.91
C GLY A 858 24.35 30.68 -3.89
N PRO A 859 24.31 30.42 -5.22
CA PRO A 859 23.43 29.43 -5.85
C PRO A 859 23.88 27.98 -5.67
N VAL A 860 25.17 27.69 -5.53
CA VAL A 860 25.70 26.30 -5.50
C VAL A 860 26.30 25.99 -4.14
N LEU A 861 25.89 24.86 -3.58
CA LEU A 861 26.49 24.28 -2.36
C LEU A 861 26.94 22.84 -2.60
N ASN A 862 28.01 22.46 -1.95
CA ASN A 862 28.52 21.10 -1.95
C ASN A 862 28.20 20.40 -0.63
N PHE A 863 27.70 19.19 -0.70
CA PHE A 863 27.37 18.35 0.46
C PHE A 863 28.03 16.98 0.33
N ASP A 864 28.93 16.66 1.23
CA ASP A 864 29.42 15.29 1.38
C ASP A 864 28.26 14.47 1.99
N MET A 865 27.72 13.52 1.23
CA MET A 865 26.56 12.75 1.65
C MET A 865 26.84 11.26 1.59
N ASP A 866 26.41 10.55 2.64
CA ASP A 866 26.35 9.09 2.63
C ASP A 866 25.11 8.59 1.87
N VAL A 867 25.15 7.32 1.44
CA VAL A 867 24.00 6.67 0.83
C VAL A 867 22.78 6.75 1.76
N GLY A 868 21.68 7.31 1.24
CA GLY A 868 20.42 7.48 1.95
C GLY A 868 20.37 8.71 2.87
N GLU A 869 21.43 9.48 2.95
CA GLU A 869 21.42 10.74 3.71
C GLU A 869 20.48 11.76 3.06
N VAL A 870 19.83 12.56 3.89
CA VAL A 870 18.80 13.50 3.47
C VAL A 870 19.19 14.92 3.87
N LYS A 871 19.24 15.82 2.91
CA LYS A 871 19.26 17.28 3.13
C LYS A 871 17.87 17.83 2.83
N PHE A 872 17.14 18.17 3.89
CA PHE A 872 15.86 18.87 3.76
C PHE A 872 16.07 20.32 4.14
N VAL A 873 16.02 21.19 3.15
CA VAL A 873 16.43 22.58 3.31
C VAL A 873 15.31 23.57 3.06
N ARG A 874 15.46 24.75 3.68
CA ARG A 874 14.65 25.93 3.44
C ARG A 874 15.49 27.05 2.86
N ILE A 875 15.02 27.61 1.76
CA ILE A 875 15.64 28.72 1.04
C ILE A 875 15.15 30.07 1.60
N GLY A 876 16.06 31.00 1.82
CA GLY A 876 15.76 32.38 2.22
C GLY A 876 15.78 32.61 3.73
N LYS A 877 14.65 32.95 4.36
CA LYS A 877 14.65 33.30 5.79
C LYS A 877 14.76 32.06 6.66
N ARG A 878 15.56 32.13 7.73
CA ARG A 878 15.56 31.11 8.79
C ARG A 878 14.13 30.84 9.28
N ASN A 879 13.79 29.60 9.57
CA ASN A 879 12.53 29.31 10.24
C ASN A 879 12.42 30.16 11.53
N PRO A 880 11.28 30.81 11.81
CA PRO A 880 11.19 31.66 13.00
C PRO A 880 11.64 30.90 14.25
N LYS A 881 12.43 31.55 15.10
CA LYS A 881 12.78 31.02 16.42
C LYS A 881 11.51 30.66 17.19
N ARG A 882 11.59 29.75 18.14
CA ARG A 882 10.47 29.10 18.88
C ARG A 882 9.34 30.01 19.29
#